data_07c81c72363b2a2534e39d58b7240c68
#
_entry.id   07c81c72363b2a2534e39d58b7240c68
#
_cell.length_a   1.000
_cell.length_b   1.000
_cell.length_c   1.000
_cell.angle_alpha   90.00
_cell.angle_beta   90.00
_cell.angle_gamma   90.00
#
_symmetry.space_group_name_H-M   'P 1'
#
loop_
_entity.id
_entity.type
_entity.pdbx_description
1 polymer ?
#
loop_
_entity_poly.entity_id
_entity_poly.type
_entity_poly.pdbx_seq_one_letter_code
_entity_poly.pdbx_strand_id
1 'polypeptide(L)'
;MPQLQFRNTVLLLVLLASRSLDAGDPSRPFGLDRRVPWTTSAITGSPDPPPPYSVQRVFPKLSFKNPVILTGAPGTDRLFVVELSGKIFTFTPGQPHSSADLAADLSPAITGLTQVYGLAFHPDFQTNRQCYITYVRKAGEPDGTVVSRFTVSKTTPPTIDPASEQPIIKWLAGGHNGGCLEFGPDGYLYISAGDGAGAFPPDSRRNGQNLGTLPATIMRINVDARSGDTHYTIPRDNPFITTPGARPEVWAYGFRNPWKITFDRNTGALWCGDVGWEMWEMIYRVQKGANYGWSIVEASQSVHPEWDRGPTSISPPTVAHSHTESRSITGGEVYTASRLKELRGAYIYGDYVTGKIWSARHDGSRLTESRELVDTTLQIVCFGTDNTGEVYIVDYVSGGLHRLVPTDTKTANRNFPRKLSDTGLFTTTSTHRLAPGVIPYSVGAAPWADHAVSERFVALPGTTQLGVHKSSNIQIGNVAGQWAFPVDGVLAKTISLDLVAGDARSRRRIETQVLHYTGQSWQAYNYIWNDAGTDAVLADNQASDRQFTVTDPSAPGGKRVQTWHHASRTECILCHTTRGGSIYGFTPSQLNRNHDYGTVVDNQIRTMTHIGLISAPLTKVPDTMPDPRDSTLPLETRARAYLHANCATCHRRGGGGTAAMDIRYDFSLKQSNLLGARPTQGTFGMLPARVMAPAAPYRSVLLYRMAKLGRGRMPHFGSQIVDRPGLQLIHDWIASLDPNLAPAGGGDKSSAALRKRHDQLLADLNRADLPLKRRTTAIEQLLTSSSGALQLAIAVDRPGHTLPS
;
A
#
# COMPACT_ATOMS: atom_id res chain seq x y z
N MET A 1 59.19 32.15 -51.63
CA MET A 1 57.83 32.63 -51.89
C MET A 1 57.13 31.48 -52.59
N PRO A 2 56.10 30.96 -51.91
CA PRO A 2 54.75 30.76 -52.42
C PRO A 2 53.69 31.22 -51.49
N GLN A 3 52.54 31.58 -51.99
CA GLN A 3 51.36 32.21 -51.41
C GLN A 3 50.54 31.25 -50.52
N LEU A 4 50.18 31.72 -49.31
CA LEU A 4 49.15 31.12 -48.46
C LEU A 4 47.78 31.57 -48.97
N GLN A 5 46.93 30.58 -49.32
CA GLN A 5 45.50 30.81 -49.50
C GLN A 5 44.82 30.54 -48.11
N PHE A 6 44.16 31.56 -47.56
CA PHE A 6 43.25 31.48 -46.43
C PHE A 6 41.92 30.89 -46.87
N ARG A 7 41.55 29.72 -46.33
CA ARG A 7 40.20 29.20 -46.37
C ARG A 7 39.48 29.63 -45.10
N ASN A 8 38.48 30.48 -45.24
CA ASN A 8 37.57 30.85 -44.15
C ASN A 8 36.66 29.69 -43.81
N THR A 9 36.89 29.06 -42.66
CA THR A 9 35.94 28.13 -42.04
C THR A 9 35.03 28.95 -41.11
N VAL A 10 33.79 29.18 -41.54
CA VAL A 10 32.74 29.76 -40.69
C VAL A 10 32.34 28.71 -39.69
N LEU A 11 32.74 28.87 -38.44
CA LEU A 11 32.30 28.08 -37.30
C LEU A 11 30.90 28.55 -36.93
N LEU A 12 29.86 27.78 -37.27
CA LEU A 12 28.48 28.02 -36.86
C LEU A 12 28.38 27.58 -35.37
N LEU A 13 28.53 28.54 -34.45
CA LEU A 13 28.18 28.34 -33.05
C LEU A 13 26.66 28.23 -32.95
N VAL A 14 26.13 26.98 -32.84
CA VAL A 14 24.75 26.77 -32.38
C VAL A 14 24.75 27.03 -30.89
N LEU A 15 24.36 28.25 -30.51
CA LEU A 15 23.97 28.58 -29.15
C LEU A 15 22.72 27.77 -28.79
N LEU A 16 22.90 26.66 -28.11
CA LEU A 16 21.86 26.02 -27.32
C LEU A 16 21.50 26.98 -26.18
N ALA A 17 20.56 27.87 -26.46
CA ALA A 17 19.91 28.67 -25.43
C ALA A 17 19.13 27.70 -24.53
N SER A 18 19.76 27.24 -23.44
CA SER A 18 19.06 26.76 -22.29
C SER A 18 18.14 27.89 -21.84
N ARG A 19 16.84 27.79 -22.14
CA ARG A 19 15.81 28.66 -21.59
C ARG A 19 15.79 28.44 -20.08
N SER A 20 16.64 29.15 -19.37
CA SER A 20 16.45 29.43 -17.96
C SER A 20 15.07 30.07 -17.82
N LEU A 21 14.21 29.50 -16.98
CA LEU A 21 12.92 30.04 -16.61
C LEU A 21 13.10 31.48 -16.15
N ASP A 22 12.51 32.37 -16.91
CA ASP A 22 12.52 33.80 -16.67
C ASP A 22 11.62 34.12 -15.45
N ALA A 23 12.16 33.93 -14.26
CA ALA A 23 11.47 34.21 -13.00
C ALA A 23 11.49 35.70 -12.63
N GLY A 24 11.88 36.59 -13.53
CA GLY A 24 12.29 37.92 -13.12
C GLY A 24 11.97 39.15 -13.94
N ASP A 25 11.07 39.11 -14.91
CA ASP A 25 10.60 40.35 -15.53
C ASP A 25 9.31 40.85 -14.84
N PRO A 26 9.41 41.87 -13.94
CA PRO A 26 8.24 42.44 -13.27
C PRO A 26 7.31 43.21 -14.22
N SER A 27 7.73 43.50 -15.45
CA SER A 27 6.92 44.20 -16.45
C SER A 27 5.93 43.27 -17.17
N ARG A 28 6.10 41.91 -17.08
CA ARG A 28 5.21 40.94 -17.70
C ARG A 28 3.95 40.76 -16.84
N PRO A 29 2.72 40.87 -17.42
CA PRO A 29 1.49 40.68 -16.66
C PRO A 29 1.42 39.30 -16.02
N PHE A 30 0.81 39.22 -14.84
CA PHE A 30 0.55 37.96 -14.18
C PHE A 30 -0.76 37.36 -14.70
N GLY A 31 -0.90 36.05 -14.62
CA GLY A 31 -2.12 35.33 -15.03
C GLY A 31 -3.38 35.80 -14.28
N LEU A 32 -3.19 36.16 -13.00
CA LEU A 32 -4.21 36.79 -12.16
C LEU A 32 -3.58 37.99 -11.45
N ASP A 33 -4.29 39.13 -11.42
CA ASP A 33 -3.74 40.38 -10.82
C ASP A 33 -3.77 40.36 -9.29
N ARG A 34 -4.81 39.77 -8.72
CA ARG A 34 -5.03 39.72 -7.27
C ARG A 34 -5.76 38.49 -6.85
N ARG A 35 -5.61 38.12 -5.59
CA ARG A 35 -6.40 37.09 -4.95
C ARG A 35 -7.79 37.59 -4.59
N VAL A 36 -8.80 36.80 -4.99
CA VAL A 36 -10.18 36.94 -4.48
C VAL A 36 -10.35 35.90 -3.38
N PRO A 37 -10.81 36.25 -2.18
CA PRO A 37 -11.10 35.26 -1.12
C PRO A 37 -12.24 34.33 -1.53
N TRP A 38 -12.09 33.02 -1.29
CA TRP A 38 -13.16 32.06 -1.46
C TRP A 38 -14.04 32.03 -0.20
N THR A 39 -15.17 32.69 -0.23
CA THR A 39 -16.06 32.86 0.92
C THR A 39 -17.37 32.08 0.80
N THR A 40 -17.56 31.37 -0.31
CA THR A 40 -18.78 30.60 -0.60
C THR A 40 -18.68 29.12 -0.23
N SER A 41 -17.56 28.69 0.39
CA SER A 41 -17.34 27.30 0.76
C SER A 41 -18.45 26.78 1.67
N ALA A 42 -19.08 25.67 1.27
CA ALA A 42 -19.98 24.87 2.10
C ALA A 42 -19.41 23.46 2.37
N ILE A 43 -18.19 23.17 1.87
CA ILE A 43 -17.52 21.88 2.05
C ILE A 43 -16.81 21.90 3.39
N THR A 44 -17.48 21.38 4.43
CA THR A 44 -16.94 21.26 5.79
C THR A 44 -17.37 19.93 6.40
N GLY A 45 -16.48 19.27 7.14
CA GLY A 45 -16.78 17.98 7.75
C GLY A 45 -16.91 16.84 6.73
N SER A 46 -17.74 15.86 7.03
CA SER A 46 -17.99 14.70 6.15
C SER A 46 -19.48 14.40 6.04
N PRO A 47 -19.97 13.97 4.85
CA PRO A 47 -21.37 13.53 4.67
C PRO A 47 -21.63 12.17 5.30
N ASP A 48 -20.54 11.41 5.57
CA ASP A 48 -20.63 10.08 6.13
C ASP A 48 -20.66 10.14 7.65
N PRO A 49 -21.35 9.19 8.29
CA PRO A 49 -21.25 9.06 9.73
C PRO A 49 -19.78 8.85 10.08
N PRO A 50 -19.27 9.46 11.16
CA PRO A 50 -17.92 9.20 11.63
C PRO A 50 -17.79 7.71 11.97
N PRO A 51 -16.56 7.15 11.92
CA PRO A 51 -16.33 5.78 12.35
C PRO A 51 -16.85 5.61 13.79
N PRO A 52 -17.35 4.42 14.16
CA PRO A 52 -18.00 4.21 15.46
C PRO A 52 -17.08 4.48 16.65
N TYR A 53 -15.78 4.42 16.42
CA TYR A 53 -14.75 4.65 17.41
C TYR A 53 -13.68 5.59 16.91
N SER A 54 -12.97 6.20 17.84
CA SER A 54 -11.70 6.90 17.65
C SER A 54 -10.66 6.34 18.62
N VAL A 55 -9.39 6.74 18.48
CA VAL A 55 -8.32 6.35 19.37
C VAL A 55 -7.93 7.51 20.29
N GLN A 56 -7.80 7.23 21.55
CA GLN A 56 -7.35 8.18 22.56
C GLN A 56 -5.99 7.75 23.10
N ARG A 57 -4.97 8.62 23.04
CA ARG A 57 -3.71 8.39 23.73
C ARG A 57 -3.94 8.35 25.23
N VAL A 58 -3.51 7.27 25.86
CA VAL A 58 -3.49 7.10 27.32
C VAL A 58 -2.05 7.22 27.81
N PHE A 59 -1.87 7.54 29.10
CA PHE A 59 -0.55 7.74 29.70
C PHE A 59 0.34 8.69 28.87
N PRO A 60 -0.09 9.94 28.60
CA PRO A 60 0.51 10.83 27.61
C PRO A 60 1.98 11.19 27.90
N LYS A 61 2.44 11.02 29.16
CA LYS A 61 3.83 11.23 29.55
C LYS A 61 4.73 10.02 29.34
N LEU A 62 4.14 8.83 29.13
CA LEU A 62 4.90 7.62 28.80
C LEU A 62 5.14 7.54 27.27
N SER A 63 6.37 7.24 26.91
CA SER A 63 6.75 6.98 25.53
C SER A 63 7.90 5.96 25.52
N PHE A 64 7.78 4.95 24.68
CA PHE A 64 8.72 3.83 24.58
C PHE A 64 9.39 3.83 23.20
N LYS A 65 10.61 3.33 23.13
CA LYS A 65 11.35 3.27 21.86
C LYS A 65 11.08 1.96 21.12
N ASN A 66 10.33 2.03 20.02
CA ASN A 66 9.97 0.85 19.23
C ASN A 66 9.38 -0.28 20.10
N PRO A 67 8.31 -0.02 20.87
CA PRO A 67 7.67 -1.04 21.67
C PRO A 67 7.04 -2.10 20.78
N VAL A 68 7.07 -3.38 21.21
CA VAL A 68 6.56 -4.51 20.41
C VAL A 68 5.61 -5.42 21.21
N ILE A 69 5.52 -5.25 22.52
CA ILE A 69 4.67 -6.03 23.40
C ILE A 69 4.12 -5.12 24.49
N LEU A 70 2.85 -5.36 24.83
CA LEU A 70 2.21 -4.91 26.05
C LEU A 70 1.49 -6.09 26.68
N THR A 71 1.81 -6.45 27.92
CA THR A 71 1.18 -7.57 28.63
C THR A 71 1.08 -7.30 30.12
N GLY A 72 0.12 -7.92 30.79
CA GLY A 72 -0.01 -7.92 32.24
C GLY A 72 0.63 -9.15 32.88
N ALA A 73 1.04 -9.05 34.17
CA ALA A 73 1.47 -10.22 34.95
C ALA A 73 0.32 -10.73 35.80
N PRO A 74 -0.01 -12.04 35.79
CA PRO A 74 -1.12 -12.61 36.56
C PRO A 74 -1.06 -12.28 38.04
N GLY A 75 -2.20 -11.85 38.60
CA GLY A 75 -2.33 -11.47 40.01
C GLY A 75 -1.63 -10.17 40.39
N THR A 76 -1.26 -9.34 39.45
CA THR A 76 -0.74 -7.98 39.66
C THR A 76 -1.55 -6.99 38.82
N ASP A 77 -1.53 -5.72 39.17
CA ASP A 77 -2.14 -4.62 38.44
C ASP A 77 -1.13 -3.93 37.48
N ARG A 78 0.05 -4.53 37.26
CA ARG A 78 1.13 -3.93 36.48
C ARG A 78 1.10 -4.39 35.02
N LEU A 79 1.32 -3.43 34.13
CA LEU A 79 1.59 -3.65 32.75
C LEU A 79 3.10 -3.64 32.47
N PHE A 80 3.50 -4.44 31.50
CA PHE A 80 4.89 -4.53 31.02
C PHE A 80 4.92 -4.18 29.53
N VAL A 81 5.85 -3.30 29.18
CA VAL A 81 6.12 -2.92 27.79
C VAL A 81 7.51 -3.35 27.40
N VAL A 82 7.63 -4.07 26.30
CA VAL A 82 8.92 -4.53 25.77
C VAL A 82 9.30 -3.71 24.55
N GLU A 83 10.47 -3.08 24.61
CA GLU A 83 11.11 -2.47 23.45
C GLU A 83 11.83 -3.53 22.61
N LEU A 84 11.82 -3.37 21.30
CA LEU A 84 12.48 -4.29 20.35
C LEU A 84 13.96 -4.52 20.69
N SER A 85 14.62 -3.51 21.26
CA SER A 85 16.05 -3.55 21.67
C SER A 85 16.34 -4.42 22.90
N GLY A 86 15.32 -4.87 23.64
CA GLY A 86 15.45 -5.71 24.83
C GLY A 86 15.28 -5.01 26.17
N LYS A 87 14.94 -3.72 26.19
CA LYS A 87 14.49 -3.07 27.41
C LYS A 87 13.05 -3.41 27.72
N ILE A 88 12.77 -3.70 28.98
CA ILE A 88 11.45 -4.04 29.49
C ILE A 88 11.10 -3.05 30.60
N PHE A 89 9.99 -2.37 30.42
CA PHE A 89 9.48 -1.40 31.38
C PHE A 89 8.20 -1.89 32.04
N THR A 90 7.90 -1.40 33.23
CA THR A 90 6.66 -1.73 33.95
C THR A 90 6.05 -0.50 34.59
N PHE A 91 4.72 -0.45 34.69
CA PHE A 91 3.97 0.60 35.35
C PHE A 91 2.58 0.10 35.78
N THR A 92 1.89 0.81 36.65
CA THR A 92 0.53 0.49 37.13
C THR A 92 -0.48 1.36 36.40
N PRO A 93 -1.47 0.82 35.64
CA PRO A 93 -2.54 1.64 35.05
C PRO A 93 -3.31 2.43 36.10
N GLY A 94 -3.86 3.58 35.76
CA GLY A 94 -4.70 4.38 36.63
C GLY A 94 -3.96 5.37 37.54
N GLN A 95 -2.65 5.35 37.59
CA GLN A 95 -1.84 6.35 38.25
C GLN A 95 -1.28 7.39 37.28
N PRO A 96 -1.11 8.65 37.65
CA PRO A 96 -0.42 9.64 36.83
C PRO A 96 1.08 9.35 36.85
N HIS A 97 1.59 8.74 35.77
CA HIS A 97 3.02 8.43 35.63
C HIS A 97 3.75 9.53 34.87
N SER A 98 4.92 9.94 35.37
CA SER A 98 5.89 10.74 34.65
C SER A 98 6.90 9.86 33.87
N SER A 99 7.13 8.63 34.35
CA SER A 99 8.01 7.62 33.74
C SER A 99 7.53 6.22 34.12
N ALA A 100 7.95 5.20 33.34
CA ALA A 100 7.80 3.80 33.69
C ALA A 100 9.09 3.30 34.36
N ASP A 101 8.96 2.29 35.24
CA ASP A 101 10.09 1.65 35.90
C ASP A 101 10.79 0.69 34.94
N LEU A 102 12.12 0.68 34.90
CA LEU A 102 12.91 -0.31 34.14
C LEU A 102 12.88 -1.66 34.89
N ALA A 103 12.21 -2.66 34.28
CA ALA A 103 12.17 -4.02 34.81
C ALA A 103 13.38 -4.86 34.40
N ALA A 104 13.91 -4.68 33.18
CA ALA A 104 15.15 -5.29 32.72
C ALA A 104 15.73 -4.55 31.51
N ASP A 105 17.05 -4.68 31.32
CA ASP A 105 17.74 -4.48 30.04
C ASP A 105 18.49 -5.78 29.72
N LEU A 106 17.99 -6.48 28.68
CA LEU A 106 18.54 -7.78 28.25
C LEU A 106 19.75 -7.63 27.35
N SER A 107 19.96 -6.47 26.74
CA SER A 107 20.97 -6.25 25.71
C SER A 107 22.41 -6.45 26.23
N PRO A 108 22.81 -6.02 27.43
CA PRO A 108 24.16 -6.28 27.94
C PRO A 108 24.36 -7.70 28.46
N ALA A 109 23.28 -8.41 28.80
CA ALA A 109 23.36 -9.75 29.42
C ALA A 109 23.34 -10.89 28.40
N ILE A 110 22.60 -10.71 27.28
CA ILE A 110 22.44 -11.74 26.25
C ILE A 110 23.35 -11.42 25.06
N THR A 111 24.43 -12.18 24.93
CA THR A 111 25.40 -12.00 23.84
C THR A 111 24.75 -12.20 22.48
N GLY A 112 24.90 -11.21 21.61
CA GLY A 112 24.38 -11.26 20.24
C GLY A 112 22.89 -10.98 20.11
N LEU A 113 22.22 -10.53 21.16
CA LEU A 113 20.81 -10.11 21.12
C LEU A 113 20.63 -9.00 20.08
N THR A 114 19.71 -9.21 19.16
CA THR A 114 19.34 -8.22 18.15
C THR A 114 17.92 -7.67 18.35
N GLN A 115 16.98 -8.54 18.78
CA GLN A 115 15.57 -8.19 18.87
C GLN A 115 14.86 -9.06 19.91
N VAL A 116 13.81 -8.51 20.53
CA VAL A 116 12.91 -9.24 21.46
C VAL A 116 11.49 -9.17 20.89
N TYR A 117 10.78 -10.32 20.84
CA TYR A 117 9.47 -10.44 20.18
C TYR A 117 8.36 -11.01 21.06
N GLY A 118 8.67 -11.65 22.21
CA GLY A 118 7.70 -12.26 23.08
C GLY A 118 8.01 -12.04 24.56
N LEU A 119 6.97 -11.82 25.37
CA LEU A 119 7.01 -11.88 26.83
C LEU A 119 5.68 -12.45 27.31
N ALA A 120 5.74 -13.54 28.06
CA ALA A 120 4.59 -14.10 28.75
C ALA A 120 4.97 -14.45 30.21
N PHE A 121 4.05 -14.19 31.12
CA PHE A 121 4.21 -14.60 32.51
C PHE A 121 3.51 -15.95 32.74
N HIS A 122 4.12 -16.79 33.58
CA HIS A 122 3.55 -18.08 33.93
C HIS A 122 2.15 -17.92 34.56
N PRO A 123 1.16 -18.79 34.33
CA PRO A 123 -0.15 -18.72 35.01
C PRO A 123 -0.04 -18.63 36.52
N ASP A 124 0.85 -19.44 37.16
CA ASP A 124 1.13 -19.43 38.60
C ASP A 124 2.20 -18.38 39.03
N PHE A 125 2.28 -17.28 38.26
CA PHE A 125 3.30 -16.24 38.46
C PHE A 125 3.42 -15.75 39.91
N GLN A 126 2.32 -15.63 40.63
CA GLN A 126 2.34 -15.21 42.03
C GLN A 126 3.19 -16.15 42.91
N THR A 127 3.21 -17.44 42.60
CA THR A 127 3.95 -18.46 43.34
C THR A 127 5.36 -18.63 42.80
N ASN A 128 5.51 -18.88 41.48
CA ASN A 128 6.78 -19.29 40.86
C ASN A 128 7.65 -18.13 40.35
N ARG A 129 7.07 -16.94 40.19
CA ARG A 129 7.76 -15.72 39.74
C ARG A 129 8.50 -15.88 38.39
N GLN A 130 7.96 -16.70 37.46
CA GLN A 130 8.58 -16.98 36.18
C GLN A 130 7.96 -16.18 35.05
N CYS A 131 8.81 -15.75 34.13
CA CYS A 131 8.38 -15.24 32.82
C CYS A 131 9.21 -15.88 31.71
N TYR A 132 8.68 -15.83 30.50
CA TYR A 132 9.28 -16.39 29.29
C TYR A 132 9.46 -15.27 28.29
N ILE A 133 10.62 -15.21 27.66
CA ILE A 133 10.98 -14.16 26.72
C ILE A 133 11.49 -14.80 25.44
N THR A 134 10.94 -14.38 24.30
CA THR A 134 11.49 -14.72 22.98
C THR A 134 12.40 -13.61 22.51
N TYR A 135 13.62 -13.98 22.15
CA TYR A 135 14.57 -13.05 21.57
C TYR A 135 15.32 -13.69 20.38
N VAL A 136 15.89 -12.84 19.55
CA VAL A 136 16.63 -13.21 18.35
C VAL A 136 18.07 -12.74 18.45
N ARG A 137 18.97 -13.62 18.11
CA ARG A 137 20.39 -13.36 17.88
C ARG A 137 20.63 -13.01 16.42
N LYS A 138 21.82 -13.20 15.92
CA LYS A 138 22.16 -12.89 14.53
C LYS A 138 21.30 -13.69 13.55
N ALA A 139 20.77 -13.02 12.53
CA ALA A 139 20.00 -13.67 11.48
C ALA A 139 20.84 -14.73 10.73
N GLY A 140 20.21 -15.87 10.42
CA GLY A 140 20.85 -17.02 9.76
C GLY A 140 21.46 -18.05 10.71
N GLU A 141 21.49 -17.78 12.01
CA GLU A 141 21.93 -18.78 13.00
C GLU A 141 20.90 -19.89 13.15
N PRO A 142 21.30 -21.19 13.09
CA PRO A 142 20.37 -22.32 13.21
C PRO A 142 19.53 -22.30 14.50
N ASP A 143 20.13 -21.86 15.61
CA ASP A 143 19.53 -21.76 16.95
C ASP A 143 19.41 -20.30 17.41
N GLY A 144 19.25 -19.37 16.46
CA GLY A 144 19.34 -17.94 16.72
C GLY A 144 18.06 -17.33 17.30
N THR A 145 16.89 -17.94 17.12
CA THR A 145 15.66 -17.56 17.83
C THR A 145 15.51 -18.45 19.05
N VAL A 146 15.36 -17.83 20.22
CA VAL A 146 15.41 -18.50 21.50
C VAL A 146 14.22 -18.07 22.36
N VAL A 147 13.56 -19.04 23.01
CA VAL A 147 12.67 -18.79 24.14
C VAL A 147 13.40 -19.20 25.40
N SER A 148 13.56 -18.26 26.34
CA SER A 148 14.19 -18.51 27.63
C SER A 148 13.23 -18.17 28.78
N ARG A 149 13.37 -18.89 29.88
CA ARG A 149 12.71 -18.61 31.13
C ARG A 149 13.59 -17.70 32.00
N PHE A 150 12.98 -16.76 32.69
CA PHE A 150 13.63 -15.84 33.63
C PHE A 150 12.86 -15.76 34.93
N THR A 151 13.57 -15.36 36.00
CA THR A 151 13.02 -15.15 37.34
C THR A 151 12.73 -13.66 37.52
N VAL A 152 11.58 -13.36 38.14
CA VAL A 152 11.12 -12.01 38.45
C VAL A 152 11.17 -11.78 39.96
N SER A 153 11.76 -10.67 40.41
CA SER A 153 11.88 -10.32 41.84
C SER A 153 10.51 -10.12 42.48
N LYS A 154 10.46 -10.19 43.82
CA LYS A 154 9.31 -9.84 44.66
C LYS A 154 9.27 -8.35 45.03
N THR A 155 10.22 -7.56 44.53
CA THR A 155 10.29 -6.12 44.83
C THR A 155 9.15 -5.34 44.17
N THR A 156 8.91 -4.12 44.62
CA THR A 156 7.97 -3.18 43.99
C THR A 156 8.74 -1.89 43.68
N PRO A 157 8.97 -1.56 42.41
CA PRO A 157 8.61 -2.31 41.17
C PRO A 157 9.38 -3.63 41.03
N PRO A 158 8.80 -4.62 40.34
CA PRO A 158 9.46 -5.90 40.09
C PRO A 158 10.52 -5.76 39.00
N THR A 159 11.63 -6.50 39.13
CA THR A 159 12.69 -6.60 38.15
C THR A 159 12.82 -8.04 37.63
N ILE A 160 13.14 -8.21 36.36
CA ILE A 160 13.48 -9.49 35.75
C ILE A 160 14.98 -9.65 35.85
N ASP A 161 15.46 -10.78 36.40
CA ASP A 161 16.90 -11.06 36.53
C ASP A 161 17.46 -11.67 35.23
N PRO A 162 18.26 -10.93 34.43
CA PRO A 162 18.83 -11.48 33.21
C PRO A 162 19.83 -12.63 33.46
N ALA A 163 20.45 -12.70 34.64
CA ALA A 163 21.40 -13.77 35.01
C ALA A 163 20.69 -15.10 35.27
N SER A 164 19.37 -15.09 35.51
CA SER A 164 18.56 -16.27 35.70
C SER A 164 18.13 -16.96 34.41
N GLU A 165 18.69 -16.56 33.27
CA GLU A 165 18.31 -17.07 31.96
C GLU A 165 18.43 -18.59 31.91
N GLN A 166 17.34 -19.28 31.50
CA GLN A 166 17.32 -20.69 31.17
C GLN A 166 16.67 -20.90 29.80
N PRO A 167 17.46 -21.24 28.77
CA PRO A 167 16.92 -21.54 27.45
C PRO A 167 15.96 -22.73 27.50
N ILE A 168 14.80 -22.59 26.87
CA ILE A 168 13.73 -23.62 26.79
C ILE A 168 13.75 -24.28 25.40
N ILE A 169 13.57 -23.51 24.34
CA ILE A 169 13.49 -24.02 22.98
C ILE A 169 14.16 -23.03 22.01
N LYS A 170 14.71 -23.55 20.93
CA LYS A 170 15.44 -22.77 19.93
C LYS A 170 15.07 -23.19 18.53
N TRP A 171 15.15 -22.25 17.61
CA TRP A 171 15.00 -22.51 16.18
C TRP A 171 15.76 -21.49 15.35
N LEU A 172 15.77 -21.67 14.05
CA LEU A 172 16.46 -20.84 13.09
C LEU A 172 16.04 -19.36 13.21
N ALA A 173 17.00 -18.45 13.34
CA ALA A 173 16.79 -17.02 13.17
C ALA A 173 16.75 -16.66 11.69
N GLY A 174 15.67 -16.03 11.24
CA GLY A 174 15.47 -15.69 9.82
C GLY A 174 14.91 -14.31 9.60
N GLY A 175 14.23 -14.14 8.46
CA GLY A 175 13.50 -12.91 8.15
C GLY A 175 12.19 -12.82 8.95
N HIS A 176 11.38 -13.88 8.91
CA HIS A 176 10.14 -13.99 9.69
C HIS A 176 10.38 -14.90 10.87
N ASN A 177 10.55 -14.33 12.07
CA ASN A 177 10.86 -15.09 13.27
C ASN A 177 9.61 -15.48 14.08
N GLY A 178 8.51 -14.70 14.00
CA GLY A 178 7.38 -14.84 14.89
C GLY A 178 7.80 -14.51 16.33
N GLY A 179 7.54 -15.42 17.25
CA GLY A 179 8.03 -15.34 18.62
C GLY A 179 7.03 -14.81 19.64
N CYS A 180 5.75 -14.69 19.28
CA CYS A 180 4.70 -14.40 20.24
C CYS A 180 4.51 -15.59 21.19
N LEU A 181 4.36 -15.29 22.48
CA LEU A 181 4.20 -16.28 23.56
C LEU A 181 2.84 -16.06 24.22
N GLU A 182 2.10 -17.15 24.43
CA GLU A 182 0.82 -17.12 25.12
C GLU A 182 0.59 -18.41 25.91
N PHE A 183 0.13 -18.32 27.15
CA PHE A 183 -0.31 -19.50 27.91
C PHE A 183 -1.77 -19.81 27.59
N GLY A 184 -2.02 -21.03 27.16
CA GLY A 184 -3.36 -21.53 26.92
C GLY A 184 -4.15 -21.76 28.21
N PRO A 185 -5.47 -21.92 28.11
CA PRO A 185 -6.34 -22.28 29.24
C PRO A 185 -6.01 -23.69 29.81
N ASP A 186 -5.25 -24.46 29.06
CA ASP A 186 -4.73 -25.79 29.45
C ASP A 186 -3.40 -25.71 30.25
N GLY A 187 -2.89 -24.50 30.49
CA GLY A 187 -1.65 -24.23 31.23
C GLY A 187 -0.37 -24.41 30.41
N TYR A 188 -0.45 -24.80 29.16
CA TYR A 188 0.73 -25.00 28.30
C TYR A 188 1.14 -23.72 27.60
N LEU A 189 2.42 -23.62 27.25
CA LEU A 189 2.97 -22.49 26.51
C LEU A 189 2.81 -22.71 25.01
N TYR A 190 2.14 -21.76 24.35
CA TYR A 190 2.02 -21.67 22.90
C TYR A 190 3.01 -20.63 22.36
N ILE A 191 3.68 -20.97 21.26
CA ILE A 191 4.77 -20.19 20.69
C ILE A 191 4.55 -20.07 19.19
N SER A 192 4.45 -18.87 18.64
CA SER A 192 4.38 -18.69 17.21
C SER A 192 5.78 -18.63 16.59
N ALA A 193 5.97 -19.23 15.42
CA ALA A 193 7.20 -19.15 14.63
C ALA A 193 6.86 -18.88 13.16
N GLY A 194 7.46 -17.84 12.59
CA GLY A 194 7.37 -17.56 11.15
C GLY A 194 8.20 -18.53 10.31
N ASP A 195 8.08 -18.44 8.98
CA ASP A 195 8.75 -19.36 8.04
C ASP A 195 10.29 -19.22 8.01
N GLY A 196 10.84 -18.23 8.71
CA GLY A 196 12.27 -17.95 8.75
C GLY A 196 12.86 -17.44 7.43
N ALA A 197 12.04 -17.22 6.42
CA ALA A 197 12.46 -16.68 5.13
C ALA A 197 12.35 -15.15 5.10
N GLY A 198 12.93 -14.55 4.07
CA GLY A 198 12.63 -13.16 3.73
C GLY A 198 11.38 -13.06 2.85
N ALA A 199 11.01 -11.83 2.51
CA ALA A 199 9.85 -11.60 1.64
C ALA A 199 10.04 -12.23 0.24
N PHE A 200 11.28 -12.41 -0.22
CA PHE A 200 11.61 -12.91 -1.55
C PHE A 200 12.85 -13.83 -1.57
N PRO A 201 12.79 -14.95 -2.28
CA PRO A 201 11.58 -15.63 -2.75
C PRO A 201 10.72 -16.11 -1.57
N PRO A 202 9.37 -16.24 -1.73
CA PRO A 202 8.50 -16.66 -0.64
C PRO A 202 8.90 -18.06 -0.17
N ASP A 203 8.94 -18.23 1.15
CA ASP A 203 9.34 -19.45 1.82
C ASP A 203 10.57 -20.14 1.19
N SER A 204 11.63 -19.40 0.98
CA SER A 204 12.87 -19.89 0.35
C SER A 204 13.49 -21.13 1.03
N ARG A 205 13.00 -21.46 2.24
CA ARG A 205 13.46 -22.57 3.06
C ARG A 205 12.51 -23.77 3.05
N ARG A 206 11.34 -23.63 2.41
CA ARG A 206 10.27 -24.65 2.33
C ARG A 206 9.78 -25.11 3.70
N ASN A 207 9.67 -24.20 4.66
CA ASN A 207 9.21 -24.52 6.01
C ASN A 207 7.68 -24.60 6.12
N GLY A 208 6.94 -23.88 5.29
CA GLY A 208 5.48 -23.73 5.42
C GLY A 208 4.70 -25.03 5.51
N GLN A 209 5.11 -26.06 4.76
CA GLN A 209 4.46 -27.39 4.77
C GLN A 209 5.31 -28.48 5.38
N ASN A 210 6.44 -28.14 6.03
CA ASN A 210 7.39 -29.10 6.59
C ASN A 210 7.20 -29.27 8.11
N LEU A 211 6.52 -30.31 8.53
CA LEU A 211 6.35 -30.65 9.93
C LEU A 211 7.64 -31.04 10.65
N GLY A 212 8.72 -31.36 9.92
CA GLY A 212 10.02 -31.71 10.49
C GLY A 212 10.81 -30.53 11.06
N THR A 213 10.28 -29.30 10.92
CA THR A 213 10.91 -28.05 11.39
C THR A 213 9.94 -27.26 12.29
N LEU A 214 10.48 -26.36 13.13
CA LEU A 214 9.67 -25.49 14.00
C LEU A 214 9.20 -24.19 13.30
N PRO A 215 9.94 -23.60 12.36
CA PRO A 215 9.45 -22.45 11.60
C PRO A 215 8.14 -22.72 10.85
N ALA A 216 7.35 -21.68 10.63
CA ALA A 216 6.02 -21.71 10.01
C ALA A 216 4.94 -22.44 10.82
N THR A 217 5.10 -22.50 12.15
CA THR A 217 4.20 -23.24 13.05
C THR A 217 3.76 -22.42 14.25
N ILE A 218 2.72 -22.89 14.89
CA ILE A 218 2.45 -22.61 16.30
C ILE A 218 2.78 -23.90 17.07
N MET A 219 3.69 -23.78 18.02
CA MET A 219 4.13 -24.87 18.90
C MET A 219 3.33 -24.87 20.21
N ARG A 220 3.23 -26.02 20.89
CA ARG A 220 2.64 -26.17 22.22
C ARG A 220 3.51 -27.08 23.05
N ILE A 221 3.98 -26.59 24.22
CA ILE A 221 4.91 -27.29 25.12
C ILE A 221 4.49 -27.12 26.57
N ASN A 222 4.83 -28.09 27.41
CA ASN A 222 4.66 -28.02 28.86
C ASN A 222 6.00 -27.62 29.53
N VAL A 223 6.04 -26.41 30.09
CA VAL A 223 7.23 -25.84 30.73
C VAL A 223 7.36 -26.14 32.23
N ASP A 224 6.37 -26.81 32.83
CA ASP A 224 6.38 -27.22 34.23
C ASP A 224 7.10 -28.55 34.48
N ALA A 225 7.41 -29.26 33.43
CA ALA A 225 8.09 -30.54 33.47
C ALA A 225 9.31 -30.55 32.54
N ARG A 226 10.24 -31.46 32.81
CA ARG A 226 11.45 -31.62 32.00
C ARG A 226 11.58 -33.04 31.50
N SER A 227 12.23 -33.24 30.36
CA SER A 227 12.54 -34.54 29.81
C SER A 227 14.00 -34.58 29.36
N GLY A 228 14.81 -35.42 30.03
CA GLY A 228 16.26 -35.46 29.81
C GLY A 228 16.89 -34.08 29.99
N ASP A 229 17.59 -33.61 28.96
CA ASP A 229 18.27 -32.31 28.92
C ASP A 229 17.33 -31.15 28.52
N THR A 230 16.09 -31.44 28.10
CA THR A 230 15.14 -30.40 27.73
C THR A 230 14.37 -29.88 28.94
N HIS A 231 14.20 -28.55 29.04
CA HIS A 231 13.48 -27.90 30.11
C HIS A 231 11.97 -27.78 29.85
N TYR A 232 11.43 -28.70 29.06
CA TYR A 232 10.00 -28.83 28.77
C TYR A 232 9.67 -30.30 28.43
N THR A 233 8.38 -30.61 28.40
CA THR A 233 7.85 -31.88 27.89
C THR A 233 6.80 -31.62 26.80
N ILE A 234 6.52 -32.66 26.02
CA ILE A 234 5.47 -32.62 25.00
C ILE A 234 4.14 -33.06 25.61
N PRO A 235 3.07 -32.25 25.53
CA PRO A 235 1.74 -32.68 25.92
C PRO A 235 1.30 -33.89 25.13
N ARG A 236 0.79 -34.90 25.78
CA ARG A 236 0.46 -36.22 25.18
C ARG A 236 -0.58 -36.16 24.04
N ASP A 237 -1.36 -35.10 24.02
CA ASP A 237 -2.39 -34.89 23.02
C ASP A 237 -1.97 -33.93 21.90
N ASN A 238 -0.68 -33.59 21.77
CA ASN A 238 -0.21 -32.84 20.60
C ASN A 238 -0.50 -33.62 19.31
N PRO A 239 -0.93 -32.95 18.22
CA PRO A 239 -1.52 -33.63 17.07
C PRO A 239 -0.55 -34.47 16.24
N PHE A 240 0.75 -34.18 16.26
CA PHE A 240 1.73 -34.78 15.36
C PHE A 240 2.74 -35.73 16.07
N ILE A 241 2.49 -36.12 17.31
CA ILE A 241 3.41 -36.96 18.11
C ILE A 241 3.70 -38.28 17.39
N THR A 242 2.70 -38.88 16.73
CA THR A 242 2.83 -40.17 16.04
C THR A 242 3.14 -40.00 14.54
N THR A 243 3.26 -38.82 14.05
CA THR A 243 3.55 -38.55 12.63
C THR A 243 5.04 -38.73 12.37
N PRO A 244 5.46 -39.68 11.52
CA PRO A 244 6.88 -39.91 11.25
C PRO A 244 7.60 -38.65 10.72
N GLY A 245 8.71 -38.30 11.33
CA GLY A 245 9.53 -37.14 10.95
C GLY A 245 8.98 -35.78 11.38
N ALA A 246 7.80 -35.71 12.00
CA ALA A 246 7.26 -34.47 12.51
C ALA A 246 7.88 -34.08 13.86
N ARG A 247 8.00 -32.78 14.08
CA ARG A 247 8.36 -32.19 15.38
C ARG A 247 7.14 -32.31 16.33
N PRO A 248 7.27 -32.99 17.48
CA PRO A 248 6.15 -33.21 18.39
C PRO A 248 5.66 -31.94 19.09
N GLU A 249 6.42 -30.86 19.05
CA GLU A 249 6.05 -29.54 19.57
C GLU A 249 4.94 -28.88 18.73
N VAL A 250 4.79 -29.26 17.45
CA VAL A 250 3.90 -28.59 16.51
C VAL A 250 2.42 -28.81 16.91
N TRP A 251 1.70 -27.67 17.07
CA TRP A 251 0.26 -27.65 17.32
C TRP A 251 -0.54 -27.40 16.03
N ALA A 252 -0.08 -26.45 15.21
CA ALA A 252 -0.63 -26.11 13.90
C ALA A 252 0.49 -25.57 13.00
N TYR A 253 0.32 -25.62 11.69
CA TYR A 253 1.36 -25.27 10.73
C TYR A 253 0.81 -24.57 9.47
N GLY A 254 1.68 -24.17 8.58
CA GLY A 254 1.31 -23.52 7.35
C GLY A 254 1.11 -22.01 7.51
N PHE A 255 1.87 -21.36 8.40
CA PHE A 255 1.89 -19.91 8.61
C PHE A 255 3.09 -19.27 7.92
N ARG A 256 2.92 -18.01 7.49
CA ARG A 256 4.03 -17.21 6.96
C ARG A 256 4.78 -16.47 8.07
N ASN A 257 4.07 -15.60 8.78
CA ASN A 257 4.61 -14.82 9.89
C ASN A 257 3.51 -14.57 10.92
N PRO A 258 3.16 -15.57 11.74
CA PRO A 258 2.13 -15.47 12.78
C PRO A 258 2.64 -14.51 13.86
N TRP A 259 2.30 -13.20 13.67
CA TRP A 259 2.88 -12.11 14.43
C TRP A 259 2.39 -12.05 15.86
N LYS A 260 1.06 -12.10 16.08
CA LYS A 260 0.47 -12.17 17.41
C LYS A 260 -0.56 -13.29 17.49
N ILE A 261 -0.48 -14.03 18.59
CA ILE A 261 -1.48 -15.02 18.97
C ILE A 261 -2.09 -14.60 20.33
N THR A 262 -3.36 -14.86 20.53
CA THR A 262 -4.05 -14.59 21.80
C THR A 262 -5.18 -15.59 22.03
N PHE A 263 -5.43 -15.95 23.28
CA PHE A 263 -6.57 -16.76 23.67
C PHE A 263 -7.78 -15.90 24.07
N ASP A 264 -8.93 -16.23 23.53
CA ASP A 264 -10.19 -15.82 24.13
C ASP A 264 -10.37 -16.56 25.47
N ARG A 265 -10.20 -15.85 26.55
CA ARG A 265 -10.29 -16.43 27.92
C ARG A 265 -11.66 -17.01 28.27
N ASN A 266 -12.73 -16.61 27.56
CA ASN A 266 -14.08 -17.10 27.82
C ASN A 266 -14.37 -18.39 27.07
N THR A 267 -13.86 -18.54 25.85
CA THR A 267 -14.16 -19.68 24.97
C THR A 267 -13.00 -20.67 24.82
N GLY A 268 -11.77 -20.27 25.19
CA GLY A 268 -10.53 -21.01 24.96
C GLY A 268 -10.08 -21.00 23.49
N ALA A 269 -10.70 -20.20 22.63
CA ALA A 269 -10.32 -20.12 21.22
C ALA A 269 -9.01 -19.37 21.04
N LEU A 270 -8.09 -19.94 20.28
CA LEU A 270 -6.82 -19.30 19.89
C LEU A 270 -7.01 -18.50 18.59
N TRP A 271 -6.73 -17.21 18.64
CA TRP A 271 -6.69 -16.32 17.49
C TRP A 271 -5.25 -16.03 17.07
N CYS A 272 -5.04 -15.85 15.78
CA CYS A 272 -3.73 -15.53 15.21
C CYS A 272 -3.87 -14.51 14.08
N GLY A 273 -3.05 -13.46 14.10
CA GLY A 273 -2.79 -12.61 12.95
C GLY A 273 -1.55 -13.10 12.21
N ASP A 274 -1.71 -13.53 10.98
CA ASP A 274 -0.63 -14.03 10.13
C ASP A 274 -0.36 -13.05 8.99
N VAL A 275 0.81 -12.40 9.02
CA VAL A 275 1.21 -11.42 8.02
C VAL A 275 1.39 -12.10 6.67
N GLY A 276 0.61 -11.66 5.71
CA GLY A 276 0.61 -12.18 4.37
C GLY A 276 1.81 -11.78 3.52
N TRP A 277 1.79 -12.18 2.26
CA TRP A 277 2.91 -11.95 1.35
C TRP A 277 2.65 -10.78 0.39
N GLU A 278 1.67 -10.90 -0.50
CA GLU A 278 1.48 -9.94 -1.59
C GLU A 278 0.04 -9.48 -1.80
N MET A 279 -0.91 -10.34 -1.43
CA MET A 279 -2.32 -10.13 -1.78
C MET A 279 -3.24 -10.06 -0.58
N TRP A 280 -2.92 -10.78 0.49
CA TRP A 280 -3.84 -11.02 1.60
C TRP A 280 -3.15 -10.90 2.94
N GLU A 281 -3.89 -10.40 3.92
CA GLU A 281 -3.58 -10.45 5.34
C GLU A 281 -4.62 -11.32 6.04
N MET A 282 -4.21 -12.23 6.91
CA MET A 282 -5.08 -13.29 7.41
C MET A 282 -5.25 -13.22 8.93
N ILE A 283 -6.49 -13.41 9.37
CA ILE A 283 -6.82 -13.74 10.77
C ILE A 283 -7.35 -15.18 10.80
N TYR A 284 -6.74 -15.97 11.66
CA TYR A 284 -7.13 -17.37 11.89
C TYR A 284 -7.69 -17.57 13.29
N ARG A 285 -8.73 -18.39 13.39
CA ARG A 285 -9.10 -19.07 14.61
C ARG A 285 -8.42 -20.44 14.58
N VAL A 286 -7.31 -20.54 15.32
CA VAL A 286 -6.37 -21.68 15.20
C VAL A 286 -6.93 -22.93 15.86
N GLN A 287 -6.88 -24.04 15.13
CA GLN A 287 -7.34 -25.34 15.59
C GLN A 287 -6.19 -26.33 15.66
N LYS A 288 -6.34 -27.32 16.54
CA LYS A 288 -5.41 -28.42 16.73
C LYS A 288 -5.19 -29.18 15.42
N GLY A 289 -3.93 -29.33 15.00
CA GLY A 289 -3.52 -30.08 13.82
C GLY A 289 -3.83 -29.43 12.47
N ALA A 290 -4.34 -28.21 12.47
CA ALA A 290 -4.73 -27.54 11.24
C ALA A 290 -3.52 -27.08 10.41
N ASN A 291 -3.72 -27.07 9.08
CA ASN A 291 -2.80 -26.53 8.07
C ASN A 291 -3.40 -25.24 7.48
N TYR A 292 -2.70 -24.14 7.57
CA TYR A 292 -3.16 -22.82 7.10
C TYR A 292 -2.64 -22.44 5.71
N GLY A 293 -1.95 -23.38 5.07
CA GLY A 293 -1.71 -23.39 3.62
C GLY A 293 -0.46 -22.69 3.13
N TRP A 294 0.20 -21.87 3.94
CA TRP A 294 1.50 -21.32 3.54
C TRP A 294 2.52 -22.46 3.39
N SER A 295 3.27 -22.58 2.31
CA SER A 295 3.44 -21.68 1.18
C SER A 295 2.78 -22.21 -0.12
N ILE A 296 1.82 -23.08 -0.03
CA ILE A 296 1.03 -23.54 -1.20
C ILE A 296 0.07 -22.43 -1.64
N VAL A 297 -0.57 -21.80 -0.66
CA VAL A 297 -1.52 -20.69 -0.86
C VAL A 297 -1.27 -19.56 0.13
N GLU A 298 -1.71 -18.36 -0.25
CA GLU A 298 -1.91 -17.18 0.58
C GLU A 298 -3.42 -16.87 0.55
N ALA A 299 -4.15 -17.26 1.60
CA ALA A 299 -5.62 -17.27 1.58
C ALA A 299 -6.18 -18.02 0.35
N SER A 300 -6.80 -17.31 -0.60
CA SER A 300 -7.31 -17.89 -1.85
C SER A 300 -6.34 -17.83 -3.03
N GLN A 301 -5.15 -17.23 -2.83
CA GLN A 301 -4.15 -17.03 -3.88
C GLN A 301 -3.17 -18.19 -3.91
N SER A 302 -2.97 -18.83 -5.08
CA SER A 302 -1.88 -19.81 -5.27
C SER A 302 -0.52 -19.14 -5.23
N VAL A 303 0.41 -19.73 -4.48
CA VAL A 303 1.82 -19.29 -4.36
C VAL A 303 2.73 -20.35 -4.97
N HIS A 304 2.76 -21.55 -4.39
CA HIS A 304 3.53 -22.69 -4.86
C HIS A 304 2.64 -23.94 -4.99
N PRO A 305 1.67 -23.96 -5.91
CA PRO A 305 0.75 -25.09 -6.06
C PRO A 305 1.43 -26.40 -6.48
N GLU A 306 2.67 -26.28 -7.01
CA GLU A 306 3.51 -27.41 -7.42
C GLU A 306 4.28 -28.07 -6.26
N TRP A 307 4.26 -27.49 -5.05
CA TRP A 307 4.95 -28.09 -3.90
C TRP A 307 4.07 -29.09 -3.17
N ASP A 308 4.72 -30.03 -2.50
CA ASP A 308 4.05 -31.03 -1.68
C ASP A 308 3.36 -30.37 -0.48
N ARG A 309 2.12 -30.76 -0.27
CA ARG A 309 1.32 -30.33 0.86
C ARG A 309 1.56 -31.26 2.06
N GLY A 310 1.59 -30.68 3.26
CA GLY A 310 1.56 -31.46 4.49
C GLY A 310 0.30 -32.32 4.65
N PRO A 311 0.26 -33.22 5.62
CA PRO A 311 -0.74 -34.32 5.71
C PRO A 311 -2.19 -33.81 5.93
N THR A 312 -2.37 -32.60 6.51
CA THR A 312 -3.70 -32.06 6.82
C THR A 312 -4.23 -31.21 5.68
N SER A 313 -5.53 -31.22 5.45
CA SER A 313 -6.19 -30.34 4.49
C SER A 313 -5.99 -28.87 4.87
N ILE A 314 -5.89 -28.01 3.85
CA ILE A 314 -5.73 -26.57 4.08
C ILE A 314 -7.04 -25.99 4.61
N SER A 315 -6.94 -25.30 5.75
CA SER A 315 -8.02 -24.54 6.39
C SER A 315 -8.01 -23.08 5.90
N PRO A 316 -9.15 -22.54 5.44
CA PRO A 316 -9.20 -21.14 5.02
C PRO A 316 -9.06 -20.19 6.23
N PRO A 317 -8.67 -18.92 6.00
CA PRO A 317 -8.68 -17.91 7.06
C PRO A 317 -10.10 -17.63 7.56
N THR A 318 -10.22 -17.29 8.84
CA THR A 318 -11.47 -16.82 9.45
C THR A 318 -11.87 -15.46 8.90
N VAL A 319 -10.89 -14.56 8.76
CA VAL A 319 -11.01 -13.29 8.03
C VAL A 319 -9.81 -13.14 7.11
N ALA A 320 -10.03 -12.66 5.90
CA ALA A 320 -8.97 -12.30 4.96
C ALA A 320 -9.21 -10.89 4.45
N HIS A 321 -8.24 -10.02 4.63
CA HIS A 321 -8.21 -8.68 4.07
C HIS A 321 -7.31 -8.64 2.85
N SER A 322 -7.80 -8.09 1.75
CA SER A 322 -6.94 -7.84 0.59
C SER A 322 -5.92 -6.73 0.91
N HIS A 323 -4.79 -6.71 0.20
CA HIS A 323 -3.80 -5.62 0.34
C HIS A 323 -4.32 -4.24 -0.09
N THR A 324 -5.57 -4.15 -0.51
CA THR A 324 -6.27 -2.86 -0.68
C THR A 324 -6.82 -2.32 0.66
N GLU A 325 -7.04 -3.19 1.65
CA GLU A 325 -7.60 -2.83 2.95
C GLU A 325 -6.57 -2.89 4.08
N SER A 326 -5.71 -3.90 4.06
CA SER A 326 -4.72 -4.23 5.08
C SER A 326 -3.39 -4.57 4.41
N ARG A 327 -2.25 -4.39 5.09
CA ARG A 327 -0.94 -4.57 4.46
C ARG A 327 0.10 -5.28 5.32
N SER A 328 -0.16 -5.38 6.61
CA SER A 328 0.66 -6.08 7.57
C SER A 328 -0.17 -6.26 8.83
N ILE A 329 -0.97 -7.31 8.84
CA ILE A 329 -1.89 -7.59 9.95
C ILE A 329 -1.12 -7.85 11.24
N THR A 330 -1.53 -7.20 12.30
CA THR A 330 -0.86 -7.35 13.60
C THR A 330 -1.42 -8.53 14.38
N GLY A 331 -2.70 -8.82 14.24
CA GLY A 331 -3.45 -9.61 15.21
C GLY A 331 -4.04 -8.70 16.29
N GLY A 332 -4.44 -9.23 17.41
CA GLY A 332 -5.20 -8.43 18.39
C GLY A 332 -5.52 -9.15 19.69
N GLU A 333 -6.56 -8.63 20.38
CA GLU A 333 -7.02 -9.09 21.70
C GLU A 333 -8.54 -9.23 21.73
N VAL A 334 -9.06 -10.16 22.54
CA VAL A 334 -10.50 -10.24 22.80
C VAL A 334 -10.90 -9.24 23.87
N TYR A 335 -11.82 -8.33 23.51
CA TYR A 335 -12.28 -7.30 24.45
C TYR A 335 -13.21 -7.89 25.51
N THR A 336 -12.83 -7.82 26.78
CA THR A 336 -13.61 -8.38 27.90
C THR A 336 -14.04 -7.33 28.93
N ALA A 337 -13.52 -6.11 28.84
CA ALA A 337 -13.85 -5.03 29.78
C ALA A 337 -15.33 -4.59 29.68
N SER A 338 -15.78 -3.84 30.69
CA SER A 338 -17.16 -3.36 30.77
C SER A 338 -17.41 -2.00 30.11
N ARG A 339 -16.34 -1.25 29.78
CA ARG A 339 -16.43 0.13 29.28
C ARG A 339 -17.08 0.23 27.88
N LEU A 340 -16.68 -0.65 26.93
CA LEU A 340 -17.26 -0.72 25.60
C LEU A 340 -18.13 -1.98 25.46
N LYS A 341 -19.35 -1.91 26.01
CA LYS A 341 -20.27 -3.06 26.12
C LYS A 341 -20.53 -3.73 24.77
N GLU A 342 -20.60 -2.95 23.68
CA GLU A 342 -20.86 -3.42 22.32
C GLU A 342 -19.69 -4.26 21.77
N LEU A 343 -18.48 -4.04 22.26
CA LEU A 343 -17.29 -4.79 21.81
C LEU A 343 -17.00 -6.02 22.68
N ARG A 344 -17.70 -6.20 23.79
CA ARG A 344 -17.44 -7.33 24.70
C ARG A 344 -17.59 -8.68 23.97
N GLY A 345 -16.55 -9.52 24.06
CA GLY A 345 -16.44 -10.79 23.34
C GLY A 345 -16.05 -10.66 21.86
N ALA A 346 -15.79 -9.48 21.36
CA ALA A 346 -15.23 -9.28 20.01
C ALA A 346 -13.70 -9.37 20.05
N TYR A 347 -13.12 -10.00 19.07
CA TYR A 347 -11.69 -9.95 18.78
C TYR A 347 -11.38 -8.63 18.09
N ILE A 348 -10.60 -7.76 18.73
CA ILE A 348 -10.18 -6.46 18.22
C ILE A 348 -8.78 -6.62 17.66
N TYR A 349 -8.59 -6.32 16.39
CA TYR A 349 -7.30 -6.49 15.70
C TYR A 349 -7.02 -5.32 14.78
N GLY A 350 -5.77 -5.17 14.35
CA GLY A 350 -5.36 -4.03 13.54
C GLY A 350 -4.24 -4.34 12.56
N ASP A 351 -3.90 -3.32 11.78
CA ASP A 351 -2.86 -3.38 10.75
C ASP A 351 -1.74 -2.37 11.05
N TYR A 352 -0.51 -2.84 10.97
CA TYR A 352 0.69 -2.05 11.22
C TYR A 352 0.92 -0.96 10.18
N VAL A 353 0.60 -1.22 8.92
CA VAL A 353 0.88 -0.29 7.81
C VAL A 353 -0.25 0.70 7.61
N THR A 354 -1.49 0.26 7.62
CA THR A 354 -2.64 1.13 7.37
C THR A 354 -3.12 1.88 8.61
N GLY A 355 -2.91 1.32 9.81
CA GLY A 355 -3.41 1.88 11.06
C GLY A 355 -4.90 1.60 11.29
N LYS A 356 -5.51 0.79 10.46
CA LYS A 356 -6.92 0.40 10.61
C LYS A 356 -7.11 -0.60 11.74
N ILE A 357 -8.26 -0.53 12.38
CA ILE A 357 -8.67 -1.42 13.47
C ILE A 357 -10.04 -1.99 13.14
N TRP A 358 -10.17 -3.30 13.27
CA TRP A 358 -11.41 -4.05 13.05
C TRP A 358 -11.84 -4.80 14.30
N SER A 359 -13.10 -5.27 14.28
CA SER A 359 -13.59 -6.29 15.19
C SER A 359 -14.10 -7.50 14.42
N ALA A 360 -13.96 -8.69 15.01
CA ALA A 360 -14.55 -9.92 14.52
C ALA A 360 -15.26 -10.66 15.65
N ARG A 361 -16.40 -11.31 15.33
CA ARG A 361 -17.12 -12.21 16.23
C ARG A 361 -17.31 -13.57 15.59
N HIS A 362 -17.16 -14.61 16.39
CA HIS A 362 -17.31 -15.99 15.93
C HIS A 362 -18.14 -16.79 16.94
N ASP A 363 -19.15 -17.50 16.47
CA ASP A 363 -20.09 -18.27 17.34
C ASP A 363 -19.60 -19.68 17.69
N GLY A 364 -18.36 -20.02 17.30
CA GLY A 364 -17.79 -21.35 17.43
C GLY A 364 -17.80 -22.13 16.11
N SER A 365 -18.78 -21.90 15.23
CA SER A 365 -18.93 -22.55 13.93
C SER A 365 -18.57 -21.65 12.75
N ARG A 366 -18.91 -20.35 12.82
CA ARG A 366 -18.71 -19.39 11.73
C ARG A 366 -18.42 -17.99 12.26
N LEU A 367 -17.85 -17.18 11.38
CA LEU A 367 -17.75 -15.73 11.55
C LEU A 367 -19.17 -15.13 11.50
N THR A 368 -19.57 -14.41 12.55
CA THR A 368 -20.90 -13.77 12.63
C THR A 368 -20.87 -12.29 12.37
N GLU A 369 -19.71 -11.65 12.61
CA GLU A 369 -19.51 -10.22 12.38
C GLU A 369 -18.03 -9.95 12.05
N SER A 370 -17.78 -9.10 11.07
CA SER A 370 -16.48 -8.46 10.83
C SER A 370 -16.73 -7.05 10.35
N ARG A 371 -16.18 -6.07 11.07
CA ARG A 371 -16.36 -4.65 10.70
C ARG A 371 -15.15 -3.81 11.06
N GLU A 372 -14.89 -2.78 10.27
CA GLU A 372 -13.94 -1.73 10.60
C GLU A 372 -14.49 -0.86 11.74
N LEU A 373 -13.67 -0.59 12.74
CA LEU A 373 -14.01 0.25 13.89
C LEU A 373 -13.49 1.68 13.70
N VAL A 374 -12.26 1.82 13.21
CA VAL A 374 -11.60 3.11 13.01
C VAL A 374 -10.40 2.97 12.08
N ASP A 375 -10.18 4.00 11.26
CA ASP A 375 -8.96 4.23 10.49
C ASP A 375 -8.09 5.28 11.21
N THR A 376 -6.82 4.95 11.47
CA THR A 376 -5.89 5.79 12.22
C THR A 376 -4.57 5.99 11.50
N THR A 377 -3.76 6.92 11.99
CA THR A 377 -2.37 7.10 11.51
C THR A 377 -1.34 6.32 12.32
N LEU A 378 -1.77 5.48 13.28
CA LEU A 378 -0.88 4.70 14.13
C LEU A 378 -0.17 3.59 13.35
N GLN A 379 1.04 3.24 13.78
CA GLN A 379 1.70 1.99 13.38
C GLN A 379 1.45 0.93 14.44
N ILE A 380 0.35 0.22 14.31
CA ILE A 380 -0.15 -0.71 15.33
C ILE A 380 0.70 -1.97 15.33
N VAL A 381 1.60 -2.10 16.31
CA VAL A 381 2.54 -3.23 16.39
C VAL A 381 2.03 -4.36 17.26
N CYS A 382 1.23 -4.05 18.27
CA CYS A 382 0.54 -5.03 19.10
C CYS A 382 -0.66 -4.41 19.82
N PHE A 383 -1.45 -5.28 20.38
CA PHE A 383 -2.47 -4.97 21.39
C PHE A 383 -2.04 -5.63 22.69
N GLY A 384 -2.61 -5.18 23.79
CA GLY A 384 -2.44 -5.83 25.10
C GLY A 384 -3.58 -5.46 26.02
N THR A 385 -3.80 -6.27 27.05
CA THR A 385 -4.90 -6.10 27.99
C THR A 385 -4.41 -5.88 29.41
N ASP A 386 -5.16 -5.09 30.20
CA ASP A 386 -5.01 -5.07 31.64
C ASP A 386 -5.91 -6.12 32.32
N ASN A 387 -5.86 -6.16 33.67
CA ASN A 387 -6.65 -7.11 34.47
C ASN A 387 -8.17 -6.91 34.38
N THR A 388 -8.62 -5.74 33.88
CA THR A 388 -10.05 -5.46 33.67
C THR A 388 -10.52 -5.93 32.28
N GLY A 389 -9.59 -6.36 31.42
CA GLY A 389 -9.83 -6.73 30.03
C GLY A 389 -9.97 -5.52 29.10
N GLU A 390 -9.54 -4.33 29.53
CA GLU A 390 -9.43 -3.17 28.66
C GLU A 390 -8.29 -3.38 27.68
N VAL A 391 -8.57 -3.10 26.39
CA VAL A 391 -7.62 -3.29 25.30
C VAL A 391 -6.87 -2.00 25.01
N TYR A 392 -5.56 -2.08 25.06
CA TYR A 392 -4.65 -1.02 24.67
C TYR A 392 -4.01 -1.31 23.33
N ILE A 393 -3.76 -0.27 22.56
CA ILE A 393 -3.16 -0.28 21.24
C ILE A 393 -1.77 0.33 21.37
N VAL A 394 -0.75 -0.36 20.88
CA VAL A 394 0.66 0.08 20.96
C VAL A 394 1.08 0.64 19.60
N ASP A 395 1.46 1.92 19.61
CA ASP A 395 2.03 2.58 18.41
C ASP A 395 3.55 2.47 18.41
N TYR A 396 4.08 1.79 17.40
CA TYR A 396 5.51 1.51 17.26
C TYR A 396 6.37 2.75 17.11
N VAL A 397 5.89 3.78 16.41
CA VAL A 397 6.67 4.96 16.03
C VAL A 397 6.66 6.03 17.10
N SER A 398 5.48 6.41 17.61
CA SER A 398 5.40 7.39 18.69
C SER A 398 5.74 6.81 20.06
N GLY A 399 5.76 5.47 20.17
CA GLY A 399 5.93 4.76 21.44
C GLY A 399 4.78 4.97 22.40
N GLY A 400 3.64 5.47 21.90
CA GLY A 400 2.45 5.78 22.67
C GLY A 400 1.54 4.59 22.87
N LEU A 401 0.78 4.62 23.98
CA LEU A 401 -0.30 3.68 24.24
C LEU A 401 -1.63 4.38 24.03
N HIS A 402 -2.55 3.70 23.36
CA HIS A 402 -3.86 4.23 22.98
C HIS A 402 -4.97 3.25 23.40
N ARG A 403 -6.21 3.72 23.42
CA ARG A 403 -7.41 2.89 23.58
C ARG A 403 -8.51 3.38 22.66
N LEU A 404 -9.45 2.50 22.34
CA LEU A 404 -10.67 2.87 21.63
C LEU A 404 -11.58 3.70 22.53
N VAL A 405 -12.17 4.75 21.98
CA VAL A 405 -13.24 5.54 22.61
C VAL A 405 -14.39 5.69 21.61
N PRO A 406 -15.66 5.66 22.05
CA PRO A 406 -16.77 5.92 21.16
C PRO A 406 -16.63 7.30 20.51
N THR A 407 -16.88 7.38 19.22
CA THR A 407 -16.92 8.69 18.55
C THR A 407 -18.21 9.42 18.89
N ASP A 408 -18.12 10.72 19.11
CA ASP A 408 -19.31 11.54 19.25
C ASP A 408 -20.00 11.65 17.87
N THR A 409 -21.09 10.91 17.71
CA THR A 409 -21.87 10.86 16.46
C THR A 409 -22.58 12.17 16.13
N LYS A 410 -22.58 13.15 17.05
CA LYS A 410 -23.13 14.49 16.82
C LYS A 410 -22.30 15.32 15.84
N THR A 411 -21.08 14.89 15.52
CA THR A 411 -20.15 15.61 14.64
C THR A 411 -20.34 15.32 13.14
N ALA A 412 -21.23 14.40 12.76
CA ALA A 412 -21.57 14.20 11.35
C ALA A 412 -22.21 15.48 10.78
N ASN A 413 -21.61 16.08 9.76
CA ASN A 413 -22.16 17.26 9.14
C ASN A 413 -23.36 16.89 8.24
N ARG A 414 -24.56 16.95 8.80
CA ARG A 414 -25.82 16.72 8.07
C ARG A 414 -26.05 17.73 6.93
N ASN A 415 -25.35 18.87 7.00
CA ASN A 415 -25.43 19.95 6.01
C ASN A 415 -24.35 19.86 4.94
N PHE A 416 -23.59 18.77 4.88
CA PHE A 416 -22.63 18.58 3.78
C PHE A 416 -23.35 18.67 2.43
N PRO A 417 -22.85 19.46 1.46
CA PRO A 417 -23.53 19.73 0.21
C PRO A 417 -23.80 18.45 -0.57
N ARG A 418 -25.08 18.20 -0.86
CA ARG A 418 -25.52 17.02 -1.64
C ARG A 418 -25.55 17.29 -3.13
N LYS A 419 -25.58 18.54 -3.54
CA LYS A 419 -25.44 18.97 -4.94
C LYS A 419 -24.17 19.73 -5.15
N LEU A 420 -23.61 19.63 -6.35
CA LEU A 420 -22.41 20.37 -6.73
C LEU A 420 -22.64 21.89 -6.68
N SER A 421 -23.85 22.33 -7.04
CA SER A 421 -24.28 23.74 -6.93
C SER A 421 -24.20 24.28 -5.49
N ASP A 422 -24.37 23.41 -4.49
CA ASP A 422 -24.38 23.81 -3.08
C ASP A 422 -22.99 23.85 -2.45
N THR A 423 -21.93 23.41 -3.19
CA THR A 423 -20.55 23.33 -2.66
C THR A 423 -19.88 24.68 -2.50
N GLY A 424 -20.36 25.68 -3.21
CA GLY A 424 -19.71 26.99 -3.33
C GLY A 424 -18.50 27.01 -4.26
N LEU A 425 -18.23 25.94 -5.02
CA LEU A 425 -17.17 25.89 -6.04
C LEU A 425 -17.57 26.61 -7.34
N PHE A 426 -18.86 26.69 -7.61
CA PHE A 426 -19.41 27.29 -8.83
C PHE A 426 -20.45 28.35 -8.50
N THR A 427 -20.47 29.44 -9.24
CA THR A 427 -21.58 30.39 -9.24
C THR A 427 -22.74 29.88 -10.08
N THR A 428 -22.42 29.06 -11.10
CA THR A 428 -23.42 28.45 -11.97
C THR A 428 -22.85 27.13 -12.48
N THR A 429 -23.42 26.01 -12.03
CA THR A 429 -22.97 24.67 -12.42
C THR A 429 -23.28 24.38 -13.88
N SER A 430 -24.48 24.75 -14.38
CA SER A 430 -24.89 24.49 -15.77
C SER A 430 -23.91 25.07 -16.81
N THR A 431 -23.38 26.26 -16.56
CA THR A 431 -22.35 26.89 -17.40
C THR A 431 -20.94 26.65 -16.93
N HIS A 432 -20.75 25.87 -15.85
CA HIS A 432 -19.46 25.55 -15.21
C HIS A 432 -18.66 26.80 -14.81
N ARG A 433 -19.35 27.88 -14.44
CA ARG A 433 -18.74 29.14 -14.03
C ARG A 433 -18.25 29.06 -12.59
N LEU A 434 -16.95 29.17 -12.40
CA LEU A 434 -16.31 29.13 -11.09
C LEU A 434 -16.79 30.24 -10.16
N ALA A 435 -16.88 29.94 -8.87
CA ALA A 435 -17.10 30.94 -7.83
C ALA A 435 -15.85 31.83 -7.65
N PRO A 436 -16.01 33.08 -7.22
CA PRO A 436 -14.88 33.93 -6.88
C PRO A 436 -13.97 33.26 -5.87
N GLY A 437 -12.65 33.29 -6.13
CA GLY A 437 -11.64 32.67 -5.27
C GLY A 437 -11.32 31.20 -5.60
N VAL A 438 -12.10 30.53 -6.45
CA VAL A 438 -11.76 29.23 -7.02
C VAL A 438 -10.83 29.43 -8.23
N ILE A 439 -9.65 28.83 -8.22
CA ILE A 439 -8.58 29.08 -9.19
C ILE A 439 -8.39 27.86 -10.08
N PRO A 440 -8.52 27.98 -11.40
CA PRO A 440 -8.21 26.88 -12.33
C PRO A 440 -6.71 26.62 -12.38
N TYR A 441 -6.36 25.33 -12.63
CA TYR A 441 -4.97 24.95 -12.85
C TYR A 441 -4.86 23.78 -13.84
N SER A 442 -3.69 23.62 -14.42
CA SER A 442 -3.34 22.51 -15.31
C SER A 442 -2.12 21.75 -14.77
N VAL A 443 -1.92 20.51 -15.24
CA VAL A 443 -0.81 19.65 -14.83
C VAL A 443 0.13 19.38 -16.00
N GLY A 444 1.42 19.14 -15.70
CA GLY A 444 2.42 18.83 -16.72
C GLY A 444 2.16 17.48 -17.35
N ALA A 445 2.00 16.43 -16.55
CA ALA A 445 1.64 15.10 -16.99
C ALA A 445 0.26 14.72 -16.45
N ALA A 446 -0.73 14.66 -17.34
CA ALA A 446 -2.06 14.19 -16.99
C ALA A 446 -2.13 12.66 -17.07
N PRO A 447 -2.77 11.97 -16.09
CA PRO A 447 -3.01 10.52 -16.18
C PRO A 447 -4.00 10.21 -17.30
N TRP A 448 -3.91 9.00 -17.83
CA TRP A 448 -4.94 8.45 -18.70
C TRP A 448 -6.27 8.32 -17.97
N ALA A 449 -7.36 8.60 -18.63
CA ALA A 449 -8.70 8.52 -18.09
C ALA A 449 -9.71 8.16 -19.21
N ASP A 450 -9.50 7.04 -19.91
CA ASP A 450 -10.46 6.49 -20.87
C ASP A 450 -10.95 7.50 -21.91
N HIS A 451 -10.04 8.27 -22.51
CA HIS A 451 -10.30 9.40 -23.42
C HIS A 451 -10.98 10.62 -22.82
N ALA A 452 -11.27 10.62 -21.53
CA ALA A 452 -11.88 11.78 -20.89
C ALA A 452 -10.88 12.93 -20.73
N VAL A 453 -11.39 14.14 -20.70
CA VAL A 453 -10.66 15.37 -20.42
C VAL A 453 -11.01 15.87 -19.02
N SER A 454 -10.10 16.61 -18.40
CA SER A 454 -10.28 17.07 -17.02
C SER A 454 -9.95 18.55 -16.89
N GLU A 455 -10.86 19.29 -16.24
CA GLU A 455 -10.66 20.63 -15.73
C GLU A 455 -10.39 20.56 -14.22
N ARG A 456 -9.42 21.32 -13.72
CA ARG A 456 -8.97 21.22 -12.33
C ARG A 456 -8.98 22.56 -11.64
N PHE A 457 -9.33 22.56 -10.36
CA PHE A 457 -9.51 23.77 -9.56
C PHE A 457 -8.93 23.58 -8.17
N VAL A 458 -8.37 24.67 -7.64
CA VAL A 458 -7.97 24.77 -6.23
C VAL A 458 -8.78 25.88 -5.57
N ALA A 459 -9.28 25.61 -4.37
CA ALA A 459 -10.00 26.58 -3.57
C ALA A 459 -9.53 26.50 -2.11
N LEU A 460 -9.12 27.65 -1.55
CA LEU A 460 -8.69 27.78 -0.17
C LEU A 460 -9.63 28.72 0.57
N PRO A 461 -10.15 28.36 1.77
CA PRO A 461 -11.10 29.16 2.51
C PRO A 461 -10.58 30.56 2.81
N GLY A 462 -11.38 31.58 2.51
CA GLY A 462 -11.06 32.98 2.78
C GLY A 462 -9.71 33.42 2.20
N THR A 463 -8.82 33.90 3.07
CA THR A 463 -7.44 34.33 2.74
C THR A 463 -6.36 33.35 3.18
N THR A 464 -6.71 32.12 3.58
CA THR A 464 -5.75 31.10 3.95
C THR A 464 -4.79 30.77 2.79
N GLN A 465 -3.58 30.34 3.09
CA GLN A 465 -2.50 30.19 2.10
C GLN A 465 -1.97 28.74 2.10
N LEU A 466 -1.37 28.35 1.00
CA LEU A 466 -0.53 27.16 0.91
C LEU A 466 0.80 27.43 1.59
N GLY A 467 1.15 26.57 2.54
CA GLY A 467 2.51 26.48 3.06
C GLY A 467 3.35 25.48 2.26
N VAL A 468 4.61 25.32 2.68
CA VAL A 468 5.52 24.29 2.16
C VAL A 468 6.06 23.47 3.33
N HIS A 469 6.00 22.14 3.21
CA HIS A 469 6.58 21.27 4.23
C HIS A 469 8.11 21.42 4.27
N LYS A 470 8.66 21.82 5.42
CA LYS A 470 10.10 22.02 5.62
C LYS A 470 10.87 20.71 5.77
N SER A 471 10.22 19.65 6.25
CA SER A 471 10.78 18.34 6.47
C SER A 471 9.81 17.26 6.03
N SER A 472 10.35 16.09 5.70
CA SER A 472 9.51 14.92 5.38
C SER A 472 9.13 14.17 6.65
N ASN A 473 7.83 13.87 6.79
CA ASN A 473 7.29 12.93 7.76
C ASN A 473 6.38 11.95 7.02
N ILE A 474 6.93 10.81 6.64
CA ILE A 474 6.24 9.80 5.83
C ILE A 474 5.02 9.22 6.57
N GLN A 475 5.00 9.25 7.91
CA GLN A 475 3.91 8.69 8.70
C GLN A 475 2.58 9.45 8.48
N ILE A 476 2.68 10.75 8.25
CA ILE A 476 1.53 11.62 7.99
C ILE A 476 1.53 12.16 6.55
N GLY A 477 2.29 11.53 5.65
CA GLY A 477 2.32 11.87 4.23
C GLY A 477 2.97 13.20 3.86
N ASN A 478 3.64 13.88 4.81
CA ASN A 478 4.33 15.10 4.53
C ASN A 478 5.66 14.82 3.82
N VAL A 479 5.87 15.48 2.69
CA VAL A 479 7.12 15.41 1.92
C VAL A 479 7.71 16.80 1.83
N ALA A 480 8.98 16.95 2.23
CA ALA A 480 9.68 18.22 2.15
C ALA A 480 9.58 18.82 0.73
N GLY A 481 9.28 20.10 0.65
CA GLY A 481 9.11 20.80 -0.61
C GLY A 481 7.73 20.63 -1.27
N GLN A 482 6.82 19.80 -0.73
CA GLN A 482 5.44 19.72 -1.18
C GLN A 482 4.53 20.70 -0.43
N TRP A 483 3.33 20.92 -0.96
CA TRP A 483 2.37 21.88 -0.40
C TRP A 483 1.77 21.41 0.90
N ALA A 484 1.72 22.29 1.89
CA ALA A 484 0.93 22.15 3.11
C ALA A 484 -0.38 22.92 2.95
N PHE A 485 -1.50 22.21 2.95
CA PHE A 485 -2.82 22.80 2.79
C PHE A 485 -3.39 23.32 4.11
N PRO A 486 -4.15 24.42 4.10
CA PRO A 486 -4.97 24.82 5.22
C PRO A 486 -6.16 23.87 5.39
N VAL A 487 -6.71 23.80 6.61
CA VAL A 487 -7.98 23.09 6.88
C VAL A 487 -9.07 23.59 5.94
N ASP A 488 -9.93 22.69 5.49
CA ASP A 488 -11.00 22.93 4.50
C ASP A 488 -10.50 23.39 3.13
N GLY A 489 -9.21 23.22 2.83
CA GLY A 489 -8.69 23.37 1.48
C GLY A 489 -9.23 22.30 0.55
N VAL A 490 -9.58 22.70 -0.68
CA VAL A 490 -10.25 21.84 -1.67
C VAL A 490 -9.46 21.80 -2.97
N LEU A 491 -9.35 20.59 -3.52
CA LEU A 491 -8.98 20.35 -4.92
C LEU A 491 -10.16 19.69 -5.62
N ALA A 492 -10.57 20.24 -6.75
CA ALA A 492 -11.67 19.70 -7.54
C ALA A 492 -11.21 19.37 -8.96
N LYS A 493 -11.81 18.33 -9.54
CA LYS A 493 -11.55 17.92 -10.91
C LYS A 493 -12.86 17.52 -11.59
N THR A 494 -13.31 18.29 -12.58
CA THR A 494 -14.44 17.92 -13.43
C THR A 494 -13.95 17.11 -14.61
N ILE A 495 -14.53 15.93 -14.81
CA ILE A 495 -14.20 14.98 -15.87
C ILE A 495 -15.32 15.01 -16.91
N SER A 496 -14.94 15.08 -18.16
CA SER A 496 -15.85 15.13 -19.31
C SER A 496 -15.44 14.16 -20.40
N LEU A 497 -16.41 13.62 -21.12
CA LEU A 497 -16.21 12.70 -22.25
C LEU A 497 -16.80 13.30 -23.53
N ASP A 498 -16.06 13.24 -24.62
CA ASP A 498 -16.56 13.60 -25.95
C ASP A 498 -17.41 12.43 -26.49
N LEU A 499 -18.70 12.64 -26.67
CA LEU A 499 -19.64 11.60 -27.16
C LEU A 499 -19.52 11.35 -28.67
N VAL A 500 -18.83 12.21 -29.38
CA VAL A 500 -18.29 11.98 -30.72
C VAL A 500 -16.77 12.09 -30.61
N ALA A 501 -16.05 11.00 -30.90
CA ALA A 501 -14.62 10.91 -30.69
C ALA A 501 -13.90 12.05 -31.42
N GLY A 502 -13.14 12.88 -30.65
CA GLY A 502 -12.38 14.01 -31.15
C GLY A 502 -13.20 15.30 -31.41
N ASP A 503 -14.50 15.31 -31.18
CA ASP A 503 -15.34 16.52 -31.29
C ASP A 503 -15.67 17.12 -29.91
N ALA A 504 -14.94 18.15 -29.50
CA ALA A 504 -15.14 18.83 -28.24
C ALA A 504 -16.55 19.48 -28.08
N ARG A 505 -17.30 19.70 -29.16
CA ARG A 505 -18.67 20.22 -29.10
C ARG A 505 -19.67 19.19 -28.56
N SER A 506 -19.32 17.90 -28.67
CA SER A 506 -20.09 16.78 -28.11
C SER A 506 -19.77 16.49 -26.65
N ARG A 507 -18.89 17.30 -26.01
CA ARG A 507 -18.37 17.10 -24.66
C ARG A 507 -19.46 17.14 -23.62
N ARG A 508 -19.50 16.08 -22.80
CA ARG A 508 -20.45 15.94 -21.70
C ARG A 508 -19.69 15.74 -20.37
N ARG A 509 -20.05 16.51 -19.36
CA ARG A 509 -19.55 16.32 -17.99
C ARG A 509 -20.12 15.03 -17.43
N ILE A 510 -19.25 14.22 -16.82
CA ILE A 510 -19.59 12.91 -16.26
C ILE A 510 -19.61 12.98 -14.75
N GLU A 511 -18.52 13.45 -14.16
CA GLU A 511 -18.37 13.57 -12.71
C GLU A 511 -17.46 14.76 -12.33
N THR A 512 -17.65 15.26 -11.12
CA THR A 512 -16.71 16.17 -10.47
C THR A 512 -16.19 15.50 -9.21
N GLN A 513 -14.89 15.18 -9.20
CA GLN A 513 -14.17 14.62 -8.06
C GLN A 513 -13.66 15.75 -7.18
N VAL A 514 -13.86 15.66 -5.88
CA VAL A 514 -13.49 16.65 -4.88
C VAL A 514 -12.59 15.98 -3.84
N LEU A 515 -11.41 16.52 -3.60
CA LEU A 515 -10.56 16.21 -2.46
C LEU A 515 -10.69 17.35 -1.46
N HIS A 516 -11.05 17.06 -0.23
CA HIS A 516 -11.23 17.98 0.88
C HIS A 516 -10.27 17.66 2.00
N TYR A 517 -9.49 18.64 2.47
CA TYR A 517 -8.53 18.45 3.56
C TYR A 517 -9.16 18.81 4.91
N THR A 518 -9.34 17.83 5.78
CA THR A 518 -9.97 18.00 7.09
C THR A 518 -9.05 18.56 8.18
N GLY A 519 -7.78 18.83 7.85
CA GLY A 519 -6.72 19.17 8.82
C GLY A 519 -5.96 17.94 9.35
N GLN A 520 -6.51 16.74 9.17
CA GLN A 520 -5.86 15.47 9.53
C GLN A 520 -5.61 14.58 8.31
N SER A 521 -6.57 14.52 7.39
CA SER A 521 -6.52 13.67 6.20
C SER A 521 -7.27 14.29 5.03
N TRP A 522 -7.02 13.78 3.85
CA TRP A 522 -7.78 14.10 2.66
C TRP A 522 -8.96 13.16 2.53
N GLN A 523 -10.13 13.72 2.28
CA GLN A 523 -11.37 13.00 2.00
C GLN A 523 -11.74 13.17 0.53
N ALA A 524 -12.22 12.11 -0.11
CA ALA A 524 -12.56 12.12 -1.52
C ALA A 524 -14.07 11.95 -1.73
N TYR A 525 -14.64 12.76 -2.60
CA TYR A 525 -16.06 12.75 -2.91
C TYR A 525 -16.26 12.83 -4.42
N ASN A 526 -17.27 12.11 -4.94
CA ASN A 526 -17.69 12.16 -6.34
C ASN A 526 -19.07 12.79 -6.45
N TYR A 527 -19.22 13.76 -7.34
CA TYR A 527 -20.50 14.32 -7.76
C TYR A 527 -20.80 13.88 -9.19
N ILE A 528 -21.88 13.11 -9.38
CA ILE A 528 -22.27 12.54 -10.68
C ILE A 528 -23.19 13.51 -11.39
N TRP A 529 -22.82 13.93 -12.60
CA TRP A 529 -23.59 14.87 -13.40
C TRP A 529 -24.88 14.25 -13.94
N ASN A 530 -25.97 15.01 -13.88
CA ASN A 530 -27.22 14.64 -14.49
C ASN A 530 -27.16 14.68 -16.04
N ASP A 531 -28.10 14.06 -16.71
CA ASP A 531 -28.15 13.98 -18.17
C ASP A 531 -28.24 15.33 -18.86
N ALA A 532 -28.93 16.29 -18.27
CA ALA A 532 -29.04 17.65 -18.78
C ALA A 532 -27.77 18.49 -18.63
N GLY A 533 -26.75 18.01 -17.88
CA GLY A 533 -25.50 18.74 -17.62
C GLY A 533 -25.69 20.02 -16.80
N THR A 534 -26.78 20.12 -16.05
CA THR A 534 -27.14 21.33 -15.29
C THR A 534 -26.60 21.34 -13.88
N ASP A 535 -26.49 20.18 -13.25
CA ASP A 535 -25.92 20.00 -11.91
C ASP A 535 -25.45 18.57 -11.70
N ALA A 536 -24.73 18.33 -10.58
CA ALA A 536 -24.28 17.00 -10.18
C ALA A 536 -24.68 16.71 -8.73
N VAL A 537 -24.92 15.42 -8.45
CA VAL A 537 -25.33 14.94 -7.13
C VAL A 537 -24.21 14.13 -6.50
N LEU A 538 -23.98 14.34 -5.21
CA LEU A 538 -23.02 13.57 -4.42
C LEU A 538 -23.36 12.07 -4.49
N ALA A 539 -22.44 11.27 -4.99
CA ALA A 539 -22.55 9.83 -5.02
C ALA A 539 -22.54 9.24 -3.60
N ASP A 540 -23.19 8.11 -3.44
CA ASP A 540 -23.06 7.29 -2.24
C ASP A 540 -21.60 6.83 -2.08
N ASN A 541 -21.27 6.23 -0.93
CA ASN A 541 -19.93 5.71 -0.70
C ASN A 541 -19.58 4.45 -1.50
N GLN A 542 -20.56 3.87 -2.21
CA GLN A 542 -20.41 2.71 -3.10
C GLN A 542 -19.97 3.13 -4.50
N ALA A 543 -19.25 2.23 -5.18
CA ALA A 543 -18.92 2.39 -6.59
C ALA A 543 -20.17 2.16 -7.47
N SER A 544 -20.19 2.79 -8.64
CA SER A 544 -21.24 2.56 -9.64
C SER A 544 -20.70 2.69 -11.06
N ASP A 545 -21.28 1.92 -11.98
CA ASP A 545 -20.93 1.96 -13.39
C ASP A 545 -22.02 2.63 -14.22
N ARG A 546 -21.60 3.43 -15.19
CA ARG A 546 -22.50 4.06 -16.15
C ARG A 546 -21.97 3.85 -17.56
N GLN A 547 -22.86 3.49 -18.49
CA GLN A 547 -22.53 3.29 -19.89
C GLN A 547 -22.79 4.55 -20.72
N PHE A 548 -21.85 4.87 -21.62
CA PHE A 548 -21.95 5.94 -22.60
C PHE A 548 -21.75 5.34 -23.98
N THR A 549 -22.63 5.71 -24.93
CA THR A 549 -22.45 5.40 -26.34
C THR A 549 -21.65 6.53 -26.98
N VAL A 550 -20.46 6.22 -27.48
CA VAL A 550 -19.59 7.15 -28.18
C VAL A 550 -19.62 6.84 -29.67
N THR A 551 -19.94 7.83 -30.49
CA THR A 551 -19.76 7.74 -31.94
C THR A 551 -18.25 7.79 -32.22
N ASP A 552 -17.70 6.73 -32.78
CA ASP A 552 -16.28 6.58 -33.04
C ASP A 552 -16.08 5.88 -34.39
N PRO A 553 -15.68 6.62 -35.43
CA PRO A 553 -15.49 6.06 -36.78
C PRO A 553 -14.44 4.94 -36.84
N SER A 554 -13.53 4.87 -35.85
CA SER A 554 -12.50 3.81 -35.79
C SER A 554 -13.03 2.50 -35.15
N ALA A 555 -14.21 2.54 -34.53
CA ALA A 555 -14.83 1.38 -33.89
C ALA A 555 -15.67 0.57 -34.88
N PRO A 556 -15.78 -0.76 -34.72
CA PRO A 556 -16.67 -1.59 -35.54
C PRO A 556 -18.12 -1.06 -35.46
N GLY A 557 -18.73 -0.80 -36.65
CA GLY A 557 -20.06 -0.22 -36.70
C GLY A 557 -20.16 1.28 -36.33
N GLY A 558 -19.03 1.99 -36.28
CA GLY A 558 -18.97 3.46 -36.05
C GLY A 558 -19.35 3.92 -34.67
N LYS A 559 -19.51 3.00 -33.70
CA LYS A 559 -19.91 3.29 -32.32
C LYS A 559 -19.21 2.35 -31.36
N ARG A 560 -18.91 2.83 -30.13
CA ARG A 560 -18.49 1.98 -29.02
C ARG A 560 -19.30 2.29 -27.77
N VAL A 561 -19.59 1.28 -26.97
CA VAL A 561 -20.16 1.44 -25.63
C VAL A 561 -18.98 1.50 -24.67
N GLN A 562 -18.91 2.59 -23.92
CA GLN A 562 -17.88 2.84 -22.94
C GLN A 562 -18.49 2.80 -21.55
N THR A 563 -18.05 1.87 -20.70
CA THR A 563 -18.41 1.86 -19.30
C THR A 563 -17.53 2.86 -18.55
N TRP A 564 -18.14 3.76 -17.82
CA TRP A 564 -17.46 4.68 -16.91
C TRP A 564 -17.68 4.21 -15.48
N HIS A 565 -16.58 3.99 -14.76
CA HIS A 565 -16.60 3.57 -13.38
C HIS A 565 -16.49 4.78 -12.46
N HIS A 566 -17.56 5.08 -11.71
CA HIS A 566 -17.54 6.06 -10.63
C HIS A 566 -16.99 5.40 -9.38
N ALA A 567 -15.78 5.77 -9.01
CA ALA A 567 -15.07 5.16 -7.89
C ALA A 567 -15.79 5.42 -6.55
N SER A 568 -15.84 4.39 -5.71
CA SER A 568 -16.23 4.52 -4.30
C SER A 568 -15.20 5.36 -3.52
N ARG A 569 -15.57 5.84 -2.33
CA ARG A 569 -14.63 6.55 -1.45
C ARG A 569 -13.45 5.69 -1.05
N THR A 570 -13.69 4.40 -0.76
CA THR A 570 -12.64 3.42 -0.46
C THR A 570 -11.66 3.26 -1.62
N GLU A 571 -12.17 3.19 -2.86
CA GLU A 571 -11.34 3.10 -4.05
C GLU A 571 -10.49 4.36 -4.27
N CYS A 572 -11.03 5.55 -3.98
CA CYS A 572 -10.25 6.80 -4.05
C CYS A 572 -9.07 6.77 -3.07
N ILE A 573 -9.27 6.26 -1.87
CA ILE A 573 -8.22 6.18 -0.82
C ILE A 573 -7.13 5.15 -1.18
N LEU A 574 -7.40 4.15 -2.03
CA LEU A 574 -6.34 3.23 -2.50
C LEU A 574 -5.16 3.98 -3.15
N CYS A 575 -5.45 5.07 -3.85
CA CYS A 575 -4.44 5.94 -4.44
C CYS A 575 -4.11 7.11 -3.50
N HIS A 576 -5.12 7.80 -2.97
CA HIS A 576 -4.95 8.99 -2.13
C HIS A 576 -4.63 8.63 -0.67
N THR A 577 -3.62 7.76 -0.47
CA THR A 577 -3.18 7.35 0.87
C THR A 577 -2.47 8.49 1.59
N THR A 578 -2.67 8.63 2.89
CA THR A 578 -1.97 9.62 3.72
C THR A 578 -0.45 9.46 3.59
N ARG A 579 0.08 8.23 3.68
CA ARG A 579 1.53 7.95 3.58
C ARG A 579 2.11 8.16 2.19
N GLY A 580 1.32 7.99 1.13
CA GLY A 580 1.73 8.24 -0.25
C GLY A 580 1.79 9.73 -0.62
N GLY A 581 1.26 10.60 0.25
CA GLY A 581 1.23 12.06 0.06
C GLY A 581 -0.07 12.60 -0.54
N SER A 582 -1.11 11.79 -0.65
CA SER A 582 -2.52 12.09 -1.00
C SER A 582 -2.79 12.92 -2.26
N ILE A 583 -2.01 13.95 -2.56
CA ILE A 583 -2.20 14.87 -3.70
C ILE A 583 -1.09 14.68 -4.75
N TYR A 584 -1.46 14.23 -5.93
CA TYR A 584 -0.49 13.85 -6.96
C TYR A 584 -0.47 14.81 -8.16
N GLY A 585 -1.61 15.41 -8.48
CA GLY A 585 -1.73 16.36 -9.59
C GLY A 585 -1.42 17.81 -9.19
N PHE A 586 -1.49 18.13 -7.89
CA PHE A 586 -1.23 19.50 -7.39
C PHE A 586 0.11 19.51 -6.63
N THR A 587 1.20 19.31 -7.36
CA THR A 587 2.57 19.33 -6.82
C THR A 587 3.39 20.41 -7.48
N PRO A 588 4.46 20.94 -6.87
CA PRO A 588 5.24 22.00 -7.47
C PRO A 588 5.76 21.68 -8.88
N SER A 589 6.20 20.44 -9.15
CA SER A 589 6.67 20.04 -10.48
C SER A 589 5.54 19.97 -11.53
N GLN A 590 4.34 19.51 -11.13
CA GLN A 590 3.17 19.48 -12.01
C GLN A 590 2.63 20.89 -12.33
N LEU A 591 2.77 21.84 -11.37
CA LEU A 591 2.30 23.22 -11.51
C LEU A 591 3.33 24.15 -12.17
N ASN A 592 4.62 23.78 -12.23
CA ASN A 592 5.64 24.61 -12.86
C ASN A 592 5.51 24.57 -14.38
N ARG A 593 4.41 25.14 -14.87
CA ARG A 593 4.08 25.28 -16.31
C ARG A 593 3.17 26.47 -16.53
N ASN A 594 3.10 26.91 -17.77
CA ASN A 594 2.15 27.95 -18.18
C ASN A 594 0.70 27.41 -18.17
N HIS A 595 -0.23 28.24 -17.73
CA HIS A 595 -1.67 28.04 -17.78
C HIS A 595 -2.33 29.26 -18.45
N ASP A 596 -3.36 29.00 -19.23
CA ASP A 596 -4.17 30.01 -19.84
C ASP A 596 -5.28 30.46 -18.87
N TYR A 597 -5.13 31.67 -18.33
CA TYR A 597 -6.10 32.29 -17.44
C TYR A 597 -7.20 33.07 -18.20
N GLY A 598 -7.23 32.91 -19.51
CA GLY A 598 -8.17 33.58 -20.43
C GLY A 598 -7.65 34.89 -20.99
N THR A 599 -7.16 35.81 -20.18
CA THR A 599 -6.57 37.09 -20.60
C THR A 599 -5.05 37.01 -20.72
N VAL A 600 -4.40 36.21 -19.92
CA VAL A 600 -2.95 36.06 -19.85
C VAL A 600 -2.55 34.61 -19.70
N VAL A 601 -1.57 34.19 -20.50
CA VAL A 601 -0.90 32.89 -20.32
C VAL A 601 0.32 33.10 -19.46
N ASP A 602 0.37 32.53 -18.26
CA ASP A 602 1.46 32.70 -17.30
C ASP A 602 1.79 31.44 -16.54
N ASN A 603 3.03 31.39 -15.97
CA ASN A 603 3.45 30.29 -15.11
C ASN A 603 2.62 30.26 -13.83
N GLN A 604 2.07 29.08 -13.51
CA GLN A 604 1.12 28.92 -12.41
C GLN A 604 1.75 29.23 -11.05
N ILE A 605 2.99 28.78 -10.80
CA ILE A 605 3.68 29.06 -9.54
C ILE A 605 3.94 30.57 -9.41
N ARG A 606 4.36 31.24 -10.48
CA ARG A 606 4.55 32.67 -10.51
C ARG A 606 3.26 33.44 -10.20
N THR A 607 2.17 33.06 -10.89
CA THR A 607 0.84 33.67 -10.65
C THR A 607 0.35 33.42 -9.22
N MET A 608 0.39 32.16 -8.72
CA MET A 608 -0.08 31.80 -7.39
C MET A 608 0.74 32.47 -6.27
N THR A 609 2.04 32.69 -6.51
CA THR A 609 2.90 33.43 -5.58
C THR A 609 2.53 34.92 -5.61
N HIS A 610 2.33 35.51 -6.79
CA HIS A 610 1.95 36.93 -6.94
C HIS A 610 0.65 37.27 -6.22
N ILE A 611 -0.38 36.49 -6.42
CA ILE A 611 -1.67 36.66 -5.73
C ILE A 611 -1.67 36.30 -4.26
N GLY A 612 -0.54 35.82 -3.70
CA GLY A 612 -0.44 35.42 -2.30
C GLY A 612 -1.23 34.14 -1.96
N LEU A 613 -1.48 33.26 -2.93
CA LEU A 613 -2.03 31.92 -2.64
C LEU A 613 -0.98 31.03 -1.96
N ILE A 614 0.30 31.20 -2.32
CA ILE A 614 1.46 30.54 -1.71
C ILE A 614 2.04 31.50 -0.66
N SER A 615 2.21 31.05 0.58
CA SER A 615 2.61 31.88 1.73
C SER A 615 4.07 32.37 1.67
N ALA A 616 4.94 31.64 0.97
CA ALA A 616 6.34 32.00 0.75
C ALA A 616 6.82 31.42 -0.58
N PRO A 617 7.68 32.13 -1.32
CA PRO A 617 8.30 31.59 -2.52
C PRO A 617 9.02 30.27 -2.22
N LEU A 618 8.96 29.34 -3.18
CA LEU A 618 9.73 28.11 -3.08
C LEU A 618 11.24 28.44 -3.07
N THR A 619 11.98 27.90 -2.12
CA THR A 619 13.44 28.07 -2.06
C THR A 619 14.15 27.49 -3.28
N LYS A 620 13.55 26.47 -3.89
CA LYS A 620 13.94 25.88 -5.16
C LYS A 620 12.66 25.48 -5.91
N VAL A 621 12.46 26.09 -7.06
CA VAL A 621 11.39 25.68 -7.97
C VAL A 621 11.83 24.38 -8.65
N PRO A 622 11.11 23.27 -8.51
CA PRO A 622 11.48 22.01 -9.17
C PRO A 622 11.33 22.12 -10.68
N ASP A 623 12.01 21.25 -11.40
CA ASP A 623 11.85 21.13 -12.85
C ASP A 623 10.40 20.87 -13.22
N THR A 624 10.00 21.35 -14.39
CA THR A 624 8.68 21.13 -14.96
C THR A 624 8.45 19.63 -15.21
N MET A 625 7.30 19.09 -14.81
CA MET A 625 6.90 17.74 -15.17
C MET A 625 6.64 17.71 -16.70
N PRO A 626 7.39 16.90 -17.46
CA PRO A 626 7.24 16.83 -18.91
C PRO A 626 5.86 16.28 -19.33
N ASP A 627 5.34 16.78 -20.45
CA ASP A 627 4.16 16.17 -21.07
C ASP A 627 4.57 14.88 -21.79
N PRO A 628 4.05 13.70 -21.42
CA PRO A 628 4.37 12.45 -22.09
C PRO A 628 3.92 12.41 -23.56
N ARG A 629 3.03 13.32 -23.97
CA ARG A 629 2.52 13.41 -25.35
C ARG A 629 3.36 14.32 -26.24
N ASP A 630 4.25 15.12 -25.67
CA ASP A 630 5.13 16.00 -26.45
C ASP A 630 6.23 15.21 -27.14
N SER A 631 6.02 14.92 -28.43
CA SER A 631 6.95 14.13 -29.25
C SER A 631 8.32 14.79 -29.48
N THR A 632 8.49 16.06 -29.14
CA THR A 632 9.78 16.75 -29.25
C THR A 632 10.74 16.39 -28.12
N LEU A 633 10.20 15.83 -27.00
CA LEU A 633 10.99 15.41 -25.86
C LEU A 633 11.59 14.00 -26.06
N PRO A 634 12.74 13.72 -25.42
CA PRO A 634 13.35 12.39 -25.43
C PRO A 634 12.41 11.29 -24.98
N LEU A 635 12.53 10.11 -25.57
CA LEU A 635 11.67 8.96 -25.33
C LEU A 635 11.63 8.55 -23.83
N GLU A 636 12.80 8.49 -23.17
CA GLU A 636 12.89 8.18 -21.73
C GLU A 636 12.17 9.22 -20.88
N THR A 637 12.35 10.51 -21.18
CA THR A 637 11.71 11.61 -20.48
C THR A 637 10.18 11.47 -20.51
N ARG A 638 9.64 11.21 -21.70
CA ARG A 638 8.19 11.01 -21.91
C ARG A 638 7.68 9.75 -21.21
N ALA A 639 8.39 8.62 -21.36
CA ALA A 639 8.00 7.35 -20.75
C ALA A 639 8.00 7.44 -19.22
N ARG A 640 8.99 8.07 -18.60
CA ARG A 640 9.07 8.25 -17.15
C ARG A 640 8.00 9.21 -16.63
N ALA A 641 7.69 10.28 -17.37
CA ALA A 641 6.58 11.18 -17.04
C ALA A 641 5.23 10.47 -17.15
N TYR A 642 5.04 9.62 -18.16
CA TYR A 642 3.86 8.77 -18.29
C TYR A 642 3.68 7.82 -17.10
N LEU A 643 4.75 7.11 -16.71
CA LEU A 643 4.74 6.21 -15.56
C LEU A 643 4.49 6.96 -14.24
N HIS A 644 5.05 8.17 -14.09
CA HIS A 644 4.78 9.01 -12.93
C HIS A 644 3.29 9.33 -12.83
N ALA A 645 2.66 9.78 -13.92
CA ALA A 645 1.27 10.21 -13.90
C ALA A 645 0.28 9.06 -13.68
N ASN A 646 0.57 7.87 -14.24
CA ASN A 646 -0.37 6.75 -14.29
C ASN A 646 -0.11 5.66 -13.23
N CYS A 647 1.11 5.55 -12.72
CA CYS A 647 1.51 4.40 -11.91
C CYS A 647 2.14 4.80 -10.56
N ALA A 648 2.88 5.94 -10.50
CA ALA A 648 3.59 6.34 -9.28
C ALA A 648 2.65 6.80 -8.15
N THR A 649 1.36 6.97 -8.38
CA THR A 649 0.36 7.20 -7.33
C THR A 649 0.30 6.02 -6.36
N CYS A 650 0.39 4.79 -6.88
CA CYS A 650 0.42 3.55 -6.11
C CYS A 650 1.85 3.02 -5.95
N HIS A 651 2.68 3.05 -7.01
CA HIS A 651 4.02 2.48 -6.99
C HIS A 651 5.06 3.50 -6.52
N ARG A 652 5.00 3.81 -5.22
CA ARG A 652 5.93 4.64 -4.46
C ARG A 652 5.97 4.19 -3.00
N ARG A 653 6.98 4.61 -2.27
CA ARG A 653 7.03 4.35 -0.83
C ARG A 653 5.79 4.94 -0.13
N GLY A 654 5.08 4.11 0.61
CA GLY A 654 3.83 4.49 1.29
C GLY A 654 2.56 4.46 0.40
N GLY A 655 2.70 4.20 -0.87
CA GLY A 655 1.58 4.01 -1.81
C GLY A 655 1.00 2.59 -1.78
N GLY A 656 -0.10 2.39 -2.51
CA GLY A 656 -0.87 1.14 -2.57
C GLY A 656 -0.26 -0.01 -3.39
N GLY A 657 0.83 0.21 -4.14
CA GLY A 657 1.43 -0.81 -4.99
C GLY A 657 2.30 -1.81 -4.22
N THR A 658 2.15 -3.12 -4.51
CA THR A 658 2.89 -4.19 -3.82
C THR A 658 4.28 -4.45 -4.37
N ALA A 659 4.52 -4.18 -5.67
CA ALA A 659 5.85 -4.33 -6.25
C ALA A 659 6.87 -3.36 -5.60
N ALA A 660 8.03 -3.88 -5.23
CA ALA A 660 9.09 -3.13 -4.55
C ALA A 660 9.80 -2.13 -5.48
N MET A 661 9.06 -1.15 -5.98
CA MET A 661 9.55 -0.11 -6.87
C MET A 661 8.99 1.26 -6.47
N ASP A 662 9.74 2.33 -6.76
CA ASP A 662 9.30 3.72 -6.64
C ASP A 662 9.57 4.42 -7.96
N ILE A 663 8.52 4.62 -8.76
CA ILE A 663 8.63 5.10 -10.14
C ILE A 663 8.25 6.57 -10.30
N ARG A 664 8.43 7.33 -9.23
CA ARG A 664 8.34 8.80 -9.30
C ARG A 664 9.38 9.37 -10.27
N TYR A 665 9.01 10.44 -10.94
CA TYR A 665 9.86 11.06 -11.97
C TYR A 665 11.20 11.59 -11.43
N ASP A 666 11.21 12.06 -10.17
CA ASP A 666 12.38 12.58 -9.47
C ASP A 666 13.43 11.51 -9.09
N PHE A 667 13.09 10.21 -9.15
CA PHE A 667 14.06 9.13 -8.98
C PHE A 667 14.73 8.77 -10.30
N SER A 668 16.02 8.48 -10.29
CA SER A 668 16.69 7.87 -11.46
C SER A 668 16.14 6.46 -11.72
N LEU A 669 16.32 5.97 -12.94
CA LEU A 669 15.91 4.61 -13.31
C LEU A 669 16.52 3.53 -12.38
N LYS A 670 17.75 3.73 -11.93
CA LYS A 670 18.42 2.85 -10.95
C LYS A 670 17.76 2.92 -9.57
N GLN A 671 17.42 4.13 -9.10
CA GLN A 671 16.78 4.33 -7.79
C GLN A 671 15.33 3.82 -7.77
N SER A 672 14.67 3.80 -8.92
CA SER A 672 13.27 3.36 -9.02
C SER A 672 13.08 1.87 -8.75
N ASN A 673 14.13 1.07 -8.79
CA ASN A 673 14.10 -0.40 -8.70
C ASN A 673 13.18 -1.06 -9.75
N LEU A 674 12.88 -0.37 -10.85
CA LEU A 674 11.97 -0.85 -11.89
C LEU A 674 12.61 -1.94 -12.76
N LEU A 675 13.92 -1.79 -13.04
CA LEU A 675 14.68 -2.71 -13.87
C LEU A 675 14.95 -4.03 -13.16
N GLY A 676 14.58 -5.13 -13.79
CA GLY A 676 14.85 -6.46 -13.28
C GLY A 676 14.04 -6.87 -12.05
N ALA A 677 13.20 -5.99 -11.49
CA ALA A 677 12.29 -6.35 -10.41
C ALA A 677 11.38 -7.51 -10.83
N ARG A 678 11.13 -8.44 -9.90
CA ARG A 678 10.23 -9.57 -10.14
C ARG A 678 8.78 -9.11 -9.98
N PRO A 679 7.85 -9.60 -10.82
CA PRO A 679 6.43 -9.35 -10.60
C PRO A 679 5.98 -10.09 -9.34
N THR A 680 5.22 -9.39 -8.50
CA THR A 680 4.73 -9.87 -7.22
C THR A 680 3.32 -10.47 -7.29
N GLN A 681 2.60 -10.20 -8.38
CA GLN A 681 1.22 -10.66 -8.58
C GLN A 681 1.09 -11.51 -9.85
N GLY A 682 1.97 -12.48 -10.00
CA GLY A 682 1.97 -13.44 -11.10
C GLY A 682 2.72 -12.98 -12.35
N THR A 683 3.20 -13.96 -13.08
CA THR A 683 3.99 -13.79 -14.32
C THR A 683 3.14 -13.81 -15.58
N PHE A 684 1.86 -14.15 -15.46
CA PHE A 684 0.95 -14.37 -16.61
C PHE A 684 1.47 -15.40 -17.62
N GLY A 685 2.24 -16.39 -17.18
CA GLY A 685 2.85 -17.39 -18.05
C GLY A 685 4.05 -16.89 -18.85
N MET A 686 4.49 -15.65 -18.64
CA MET A 686 5.72 -15.13 -19.26
C MET A 686 6.95 -15.57 -18.45
N LEU A 687 7.84 -16.35 -19.03
CA LEU A 687 9.07 -16.82 -18.41
C LEU A 687 10.28 -16.49 -19.27
N PRO A 688 11.34 -15.95 -18.66
CA PRO A 688 11.47 -15.37 -17.32
C PRO A 688 10.90 -13.94 -17.28
N ALA A 689 9.81 -13.75 -16.52
CA ALA A 689 9.15 -12.46 -16.39
C ALA A 689 9.92 -11.47 -15.52
N ARG A 690 9.82 -10.20 -15.85
CA ARG A 690 10.26 -9.06 -15.03
C ARG A 690 9.17 -8.01 -15.00
N VAL A 691 9.16 -7.13 -14.01
CA VAL A 691 8.28 -5.95 -14.04
C VAL A 691 8.61 -5.15 -15.30
N MET A 692 9.88 -4.84 -15.51
CA MET A 692 10.41 -4.29 -16.77
C MET A 692 11.73 -4.98 -17.13
N ALA A 693 11.79 -5.57 -18.31
CA ALA A 693 12.96 -6.25 -18.84
C ALA A 693 13.59 -5.38 -19.93
N PRO A 694 14.78 -4.80 -19.72
CA PRO A 694 15.45 -3.97 -20.73
C PRO A 694 15.60 -4.71 -22.08
N ALA A 695 15.38 -4.01 -23.19
CA ALA A 695 15.37 -4.51 -24.55
C ALA A 695 14.38 -5.68 -24.81
N ALA A 696 13.49 -5.96 -23.87
CA ALA A 696 12.58 -7.10 -23.98
C ALA A 696 11.13 -6.74 -23.55
N PRO A 697 10.40 -5.91 -24.32
CA PRO A 697 9.07 -5.44 -23.95
C PRO A 697 8.09 -6.60 -23.71
N TYR A 698 8.15 -7.66 -24.47
CA TYR A 698 7.25 -8.83 -24.36
C TYR A 698 7.58 -9.80 -23.22
N ARG A 699 8.59 -9.48 -22.40
CA ARG A 699 8.89 -10.12 -21.12
C ARG A 699 8.58 -9.20 -19.94
N SER A 700 8.07 -8.02 -20.23
CA SER A 700 7.78 -6.98 -19.26
C SER A 700 6.32 -7.06 -18.82
N VAL A 701 6.08 -7.49 -17.58
CA VAL A 701 4.73 -7.61 -17.01
C VAL A 701 4.03 -6.27 -16.94
N LEU A 702 4.78 -5.18 -16.77
CA LEU A 702 4.28 -3.81 -16.86
C LEU A 702 3.50 -3.60 -18.15
N LEU A 703 4.13 -3.89 -19.29
CA LEU A 703 3.53 -3.69 -20.60
C LEU A 703 2.29 -4.59 -20.81
N TYR A 704 2.38 -5.85 -20.38
CA TYR A 704 1.26 -6.79 -20.45
C TYR A 704 0.05 -6.29 -19.65
N ARG A 705 0.27 -5.80 -18.43
CA ARG A 705 -0.80 -5.26 -17.57
C ARG A 705 -1.43 -4.00 -18.14
N MET A 706 -0.68 -3.20 -18.90
CA MET A 706 -1.21 -2.03 -19.62
C MET A 706 -2.05 -2.44 -20.84
N ALA A 707 -1.68 -3.51 -21.53
CA ALA A 707 -2.35 -3.99 -22.74
C ALA A 707 -3.62 -4.80 -22.48
N LYS A 708 -3.71 -5.53 -21.37
CA LYS A 708 -4.85 -6.40 -21.07
C LYS A 708 -6.05 -5.64 -20.50
N LEU A 709 -7.24 -6.22 -20.58
CA LEU A 709 -8.46 -5.77 -19.91
C LEU A 709 -8.81 -6.71 -18.75
N GLY A 710 -9.72 -6.27 -17.89
CA GLY A 710 -10.22 -7.05 -16.75
C GLY A 710 -9.18 -7.27 -15.65
N ARG A 711 -9.36 -8.35 -14.88
CA ARG A 711 -8.53 -8.64 -13.68
C ARG A 711 -7.04 -8.58 -13.98
N GLY A 712 -6.29 -7.86 -13.15
CA GLY A 712 -4.85 -7.71 -13.29
C GLY A 712 -4.42 -6.60 -14.25
N ARG A 713 -5.36 -5.80 -14.80
CA ARG A 713 -5.04 -4.59 -15.56
C ARG A 713 -4.42 -3.51 -14.66
N MET A 714 -3.52 -2.72 -15.22
CA MET A 714 -2.95 -1.49 -14.62
C MET A 714 -3.02 -0.33 -15.65
N PRO A 715 -3.30 0.89 -15.18
CA PRO A 715 -3.82 1.30 -13.87
C PRO A 715 -5.16 0.65 -13.53
N HIS A 716 -5.52 0.59 -12.23
CA HIS A 716 -6.81 0.01 -11.81
C HIS A 716 -8.02 0.90 -12.14
N PHE A 717 -7.84 2.21 -12.15
CA PHE A 717 -8.90 3.21 -12.34
C PHE A 717 -8.67 4.05 -13.58
N GLY A 718 -9.76 4.53 -14.21
CA GLY A 718 -9.71 5.35 -15.42
C GLY A 718 -9.06 4.62 -16.60
N SER A 719 -9.22 3.31 -16.68
CA SER A 719 -8.51 2.48 -17.66
C SER A 719 -9.33 1.29 -18.14
N GLN A 720 -10.62 1.48 -18.35
CA GLN A 720 -11.48 0.47 -18.99
C GLN A 720 -11.14 0.28 -20.48
N ILE A 721 -10.44 1.27 -21.05
CA ILE A 721 -9.94 1.25 -22.43
C ILE A 721 -8.41 1.28 -22.39
N VAL A 722 -7.77 0.55 -23.30
CA VAL A 722 -6.30 0.57 -23.43
C VAL A 722 -5.84 1.93 -23.95
N ASP A 723 -4.90 2.57 -23.24
CA ASP A 723 -4.17 3.73 -23.76
C ASP A 723 -3.15 3.27 -24.81
N ARG A 724 -3.58 3.19 -26.08
CA ARG A 724 -2.70 2.71 -27.16
C ARG A 724 -1.45 3.57 -27.34
N PRO A 725 -1.53 4.92 -27.36
CA PRO A 725 -0.34 5.77 -27.42
C PRO A 725 0.60 5.58 -26.24
N GLY A 726 0.06 5.46 -25.02
CA GLY A 726 0.84 5.20 -23.81
C GLY A 726 1.50 3.81 -23.84
N LEU A 727 0.77 2.80 -24.30
CA LEU A 727 1.29 1.44 -24.48
C LEU A 727 2.46 1.41 -25.48
N GLN A 728 2.32 2.10 -26.63
CA GLN A 728 3.38 2.22 -27.63
C GLN A 728 4.59 2.97 -27.09
N LEU A 729 4.39 4.07 -26.38
CA LEU A 729 5.46 4.84 -25.74
C LEU A 729 6.31 3.97 -24.80
N ILE A 730 5.65 3.20 -23.92
CA ILE A 730 6.35 2.32 -22.98
C ILE A 730 7.01 1.13 -23.68
N HIS A 731 6.36 0.56 -24.70
CA HIS A 731 6.96 -0.48 -25.54
C HIS A 731 8.28 0.00 -26.17
N ASP A 732 8.26 1.15 -26.84
CA ASP A 732 9.41 1.67 -27.58
C ASP A 732 10.55 2.05 -26.63
N TRP A 733 10.20 2.63 -25.46
CA TRP A 733 11.19 2.92 -24.43
C TRP A 733 11.85 1.65 -23.90
N ILE A 734 11.09 0.62 -23.53
CA ILE A 734 11.65 -0.66 -23.08
C ILE A 734 12.55 -1.27 -24.15
N ALA A 735 12.11 -1.24 -25.41
CA ALA A 735 12.87 -1.77 -26.55
C ALA A 735 14.22 -1.05 -26.76
N SER A 736 14.28 0.26 -26.46
CA SER A 736 15.46 1.10 -26.62
C SER A 736 16.49 0.98 -25.48
N LEU A 737 16.15 0.34 -24.37
CA LEU A 737 17.04 0.23 -23.21
C LEU A 737 18.19 -0.76 -23.49
N ASP A 738 19.39 -0.45 -22.96
CA ASP A 738 20.52 -1.38 -22.99
C ASP A 738 20.17 -2.67 -22.21
N PRO A 739 20.26 -3.85 -22.84
CA PRO A 739 19.96 -5.13 -22.21
C PRO A 739 20.84 -5.42 -20.97
N ASN A 740 22.01 -4.78 -20.84
CA ASN A 740 22.92 -4.96 -19.72
C ASN A 740 22.56 -4.12 -18.48
N LEU A 741 21.56 -3.27 -18.56
CA LEU A 741 21.11 -2.46 -17.41
C LEU A 741 20.49 -3.29 -16.27
N ALA A 742 20.04 -4.51 -16.53
CA ALA A 742 19.55 -5.41 -15.49
C ALA A 742 20.61 -6.46 -15.15
N PRO A 743 20.67 -6.92 -13.87
CA PRO A 743 21.47 -8.10 -13.53
C PRO A 743 21.14 -9.25 -14.46
N ALA A 744 22.15 -9.94 -14.97
CA ALA A 744 22.01 -11.11 -15.83
C ALA A 744 21.18 -12.21 -15.13
N GLY A 745 19.88 -12.06 -15.15
CA GLY A 745 18.94 -13.13 -14.82
C GLY A 745 18.86 -14.02 -16.04
N GLY A 746 19.47 -15.19 -15.96
CA GLY A 746 19.72 -16.14 -17.02
C GLY A 746 18.72 -16.09 -18.19
N GLY A 747 19.23 -15.63 -19.33
CA GLY A 747 18.46 -15.73 -20.55
C GLY A 747 18.28 -17.19 -20.88
N ASP A 748 17.10 -17.73 -20.62
CA ASP A 748 16.76 -19.08 -21.00
C ASP A 748 16.78 -19.16 -22.54
N LYS A 749 17.58 -20.09 -23.06
CA LYS A 749 17.66 -20.35 -24.51
C LYS A 749 16.27 -20.64 -25.12
N SER A 750 15.38 -21.24 -24.34
CA SER A 750 13.97 -21.52 -24.73
C SER A 750 13.17 -20.24 -24.99
N SER A 751 13.36 -19.20 -24.20
CA SER A 751 12.68 -17.91 -24.38
C SER A 751 13.18 -17.12 -25.60
N ALA A 752 14.45 -17.29 -25.97
CA ALA A 752 15.00 -16.70 -27.18
C ALA A 752 14.45 -17.40 -28.47
N ALA A 753 14.35 -18.73 -28.43
CA ALA A 753 13.76 -19.51 -29.50
C ALA A 753 12.27 -19.17 -29.70
N LEU A 754 11.51 -19.08 -28.61
CA LEU A 754 10.09 -18.69 -28.65
C LEU A 754 9.90 -17.31 -29.26
N ARG A 755 10.73 -16.33 -28.88
CA ARG A 755 10.69 -14.97 -29.42
C ARG A 755 10.95 -15.00 -30.95
N LYS A 756 12.04 -15.66 -31.40
CA LYS A 756 12.34 -15.79 -32.80
C LYS A 756 11.18 -16.40 -33.60
N ARG A 757 10.49 -17.41 -33.00
CA ARG A 757 9.29 -18.00 -33.61
C ARG A 757 8.14 -16.99 -33.70
N HIS A 758 7.86 -16.21 -32.66
CA HIS A 758 6.82 -15.17 -32.67
C HIS A 758 7.13 -14.10 -33.72
N ASP A 759 8.39 -13.63 -33.81
CA ASP A 759 8.82 -12.62 -34.76
C ASP A 759 8.61 -13.14 -36.21
N GLN A 760 8.91 -14.43 -36.45
CA GLN A 760 8.65 -15.06 -37.76
C GLN A 760 7.16 -15.13 -38.09
N LEU A 761 6.30 -15.54 -37.12
CA LEU A 761 4.85 -15.61 -37.31
C LEU A 761 4.26 -14.23 -37.61
N LEU A 762 4.73 -13.18 -36.94
CA LEU A 762 4.30 -11.80 -37.21
C LEU A 762 4.77 -11.32 -38.59
N ALA A 763 6.01 -11.65 -38.98
CA ALA A 763 6.52 -11.34 -40.33
C ALA A 763 5.69 -12.02 -41.39
N ASP A 764 5.31 -13.28 -41.18
CA ASP A 764 4.44 -14.02 -42.12
C ASP A 764 3.04 -13.38 -42.19
N LEU A 765 2.45 -12.94 -41.09
CA LEU A 765 1.14 -12.26 -41.05
C LEU A 765 1.13 -10.92 -41.84
N ASN A 766 2.28 -10.26 -41.98
CA ASN A 766 2.41 -9.03 -42.75
C ASN A 766 2.53 -9.27 -44.26
N ARG A 767 2.62 -10.52 -44.73
CA ARG A 767 2.68 -10.86 -46.13
C ARG A 767 1.28 -10.83 -46.75
N ALA A 768 1.09 -10.02 -47.80
CA ALA A 768 -0.18 -9.91 -48.50
C ALA A 768 -0.61 -11.21 -49.19
N ASP A 769 0.36 -12.04 -49.59
CA ASP A 769 0.17 -13.29 -50.32
C ASP A 769 -0.06 -14.51 -49.40
N LEU A 770 -0.10 -14.34 -48.05
CA LEU A 770 -0.28 -15.47 -47.15
C LEU A 770 -1.70 -16.01 -47.22
N PRO A 771 -1.91 -17.31 -47.49
CA PRO A 771 -3.24 -17.94 -47.52
C PRO A 771 -3.98 -17.79 -46.17
N LEU A 772 -5.31 -17.58 -46.20
CA LEU A 772 -6.14 -17.38 -45.04
C LEU A 772 -5.93 -18.48 -43.98
N LYS A 773 -5.88 -19.75 -44.38
CA LYS A 773 -5.63 -20.86 -43.44
C LYS A 773 -4.31 -20.74 -42.70
N ARG A 774 -3.24 -20.29 -43.39
CA ARG A 774 -1.95 -20.06 -42.73
C ARG A 774 -1.96 -18.84 -41.81
N ARG A 775 -2.71 -17.77 -42.17
CA ARG A 775 -2.93 -16.62 -41.30
C ARG A 775 -3.60 -17.03 -39.99
N THR A 776 -4.73 -17.79 -40.12
CA THR A 776 -5.46 -18.29 -38.93
C THR A 776 -4.53 -19.12 -38.04
N THR A 777 -3.76 -20.06 -38.64
CA THR A 777 -2.81 -20.87 -37.88
C THR A 777 -1.72 -20.03 -37.18
N ALA A 778 -1.19 -19.00 -37.85
CA ALA A 778 -0.18 -18.12 -37.26
C ALA A 778 -0.75 -17.32 -36.07
N ILE A 779 -1.97 -16.77 -36.19
CA ILE A 779 -2.69 -16.10 -35.13
C ILE A 779 -2.93 -17.05 -33.95
N GLU A 780 -3.47 -18.26 -34.22
CA GLU A 780 -3.69 -19.27 -33.17
C GLU A 780 -2.40 -19.60 -32.40
N GLN A 781 -1.28 -19.78 -33.15
CA GLN A 781 0.02 -20.04 -32.51
C GLN A 781 0.53 -18.88 -31.66
N LEU A 782 0.35 -17.62 -32.07
CA LEU A 782 0.68 -16.46 -31.27
C LEU A 782 -0.19 -16.39 -29.99
N LEU A 783 -1.46 -16.72 -30.11
CA LEU A 783 -2.41 -16.72 -28.99
C LEU A 783 -2.17 -17.84 -27.96
N THR A 784 -1.32 -18.84 -28.25
CA THR A 784 -0.97 -19.89 -27.29
C THR A 784 -0.14 -19.38 -26.10
N SER A 785 0.41 -18.18 -26.18
CA SER A 785 1.23 -17.60 -25.11
C SER A 785 0.89 -16.12 -24.87
N SER A 786 0.98 -15.67 -23.62
CA SER A 786 0.76 -14.26 -23.26
C SER A 786 1.74 -13.32 -23.97
N SER A 787 2.97 -13.75 -24.20
CA SER A 787 3.99 -13.01 -24.94
C SER A 787 3.63 -12.88 -26.42
N GLY A 788 3.17 -13.94 -27.06
CA GLY A 788 2.73 -13.91 -28.47
C GLY A 788 1.45 -13.10 -28.64
N ALA A 789 0.47 -13.27 -27.75
CA ALA A 789 -0.76 -12.48 -27.76
C ALA A 789 -0.47 -10.98 -27.61
N LEU A 790 0.46 -10.60 -26.71
CA LEU A 790 0.89 -9.21 -26.53
C LEU A 790 1.58 -8.66 -27.80
N GLN A 791 2.44 -9.46 -28.45
CA GLN A 791 3.09 -9.08 -29.71
C GLN A 791 2.05 -8.84 -30.80
N LEU A 792 1.10 -9.75 -30.94
CA LEU A 792 0.02 -9.63 -31.91
C LEU A 792 -0.82 -8.36 -31.68
N ALA A 793 -1.24 -8.14 -30.43
CA ALA A 793 -2.04 -6.96 -30.05
C ALA A 793 -1.33 -5.65 -30.38
N ILE A 794 -0.04 -5.52 -30.07
CA ILE A 794 0.75 -4.32 -30.38
C ILE A 794 0.97 -4.18 -31.90
N ALA A 795 1.18 -5.28 -32.62
CA ALA A 795 1.36 -5.24 -34.07
C ALA A 795 0.09 -4.76 -34.80
N VAL A 796 -1.09 -5.24 -34.38
CA VAL A 796 -2.40 -4.82 -34.94
C VAL A 796 -2.71 -3.35 -34.61
N ASP A 797 -2.29 -2.87 -33.44
CA ASP A 797 -2.58 -1.50 -32.99
C ASP A 797 -1.64 -0.43 -33.56
N ARG A 798 -0.57 -0.80 -34.32
CA ARG A 798 0.33 0.18 -34.92
C ARG A 798 -0.35 0.97 -36.03
N PRO A 799 -0.25 2.33 -36.00
CA PRO A 799 -0.79 3.15 -37.10
C PRO A 799 -0.20 2.74 -38.45
N GLY A 800 -1.05 2.49 -39.43
CA GLY A 800 -0.62 2.08 -40.77
C GLY A 800 -0.43 0.56 -40.99
N HIS A 801 -0.56 -0.26 -39.96
CA HIS A 801 -0.64 -1.71 -40.06
C HIS A 801 -2.11 -2.15 -40.16
N THR A 802 -2.58 -2.35 -41.38
CA THR A 802 -3.76 -3.20 -41.64
C THR A 802 -3.24 -4.60 -41.89
N LEU A 803 -3.53 -5.57 -41.05
CA LEU A 803 -3.41 -6.96 -41.45
C LEU A 803 -4.24 -7.10 -42.76
N PRO A 804 -3.67 -7.60 -43.85
CA PRO A 804 -4.44 -7.78 -45.07
C PRO A 804 -5.68 -8.63 -44.76
N SER A 805 -6.84 -8.18 -45.25
CA SER A 805 -8.16 -8.80 -45.05
C SER A 805 -8.21 -10.28 -45.43
#